data_a58a411eb43061806c5923528e56c138
#
_entry.id   a58a411eb43061806c5923528e56c138
#
_cell.length_a   1.000
_cell.length_b   1.000
_cell.length_c   1.000
_cell.angle_alpha   90.00
_cell.angle_beta   90.00
_cell.angle_gamma   90.00
#
_symmetry.space_group_name_H-M   'P 1'
#
loop_
_entity.id
_entity.type
_entity.pdbx_description
1 polymer ?
#
loop_
_entity_poly.entity_id
_entity_poly.type
_entity_poly.pdbx_seq_one_letter_code
_entity_poly.pdbx_strand_id
1 'polypeptide(L)'
;MNQTENNRPLVDGIPALERKLEEVRRAQEQFATFSQEQVDRIFQAAALAANHARLPLAKMVVEETGMGVVEDKVIKNNYAAEYIYNAYKHTKTCGIIEQDPAYGTMRIAEPIGVVAAVIPTTNPTSTAIFKSLICLKTRNAIIISPHPRAKKSTIAAAKIVLDAAVKAGAPENIIGWIDVPSLEMTNTLMQEADIILATGGPGMVRAAYSSGKPALGVGAGNTPAVIDASADIQKAVNSIVHSKTFDNGMICASEQSVIVDTGIYDTVRKEFQKRGCYFLTPEETEKVRKTILINGALNSKIVGQRAAVIAGLAGVTIPQETRVLIGEVTSVDISEEFAHEKLSPVLAMYRSENFEQAVAYADQLIRDGGYGHTASLYVDEVNHREKIDQFAARMKACRIVINTPSSHGGIGDLYNFNLAPSLTLGCGSWGGNSVSENVGVKHLLNVKTVAERRENMLWFRTPQKVYFKKGCLPVALREIEEVLHRKRAFLVTDEFLFKSGKMSCITEPLQKMGIPYQVFSDVQSDPTLACAKEGAELMRSFQPDVIIALGGGSAMDAAKIMWVLYEHPDADFADMAMRFLDIRKRTYEFPEMGEKAYFIAVPTSSGTGSEVTPFAVITDEATGAKYPLADYQLLPNMAIIDTDLMMSQPRGLTAASGIDAMVHALEAYASVMATDFTDGLALKALKNIFTYLPECYENGEHAPVAREKMANASTMAGMAFANAFLGVCHSMAHKLGAFHHLPHGVANALLITDIMRYNIADAPQKMGTFSQYPYPNALPRYCECARFVGVNGSTDEEVFENFLVKIEELKARVGIKKTIRDYGVTEEAFLATLDDMCEQAFDDQCTGANPRYPLISEIKAMYLKAFYGEVPAEAAEA
;
A
#
# COMPACT_ATOMS: atom_id res chain seq x y z
N MET A 1 -21.66 -40.75 -38.46
CA MET A 1 -22.30 -39.42 -38.42
C MET A 1 -23.77 -39.68 -38.08
N ASN A 2 -24.14 -39.42 -36.80
CA ASN A 2 -25.50 -39.68 -36.30
C ASN A 2 -26.44 -38.53 -36.69
N GLN A 3 -27.66 -38.88 -37.12
CA GLN A 3 -28.70 -37.96 -37.61
C GLN A 3 -29.36 -37.04 -36.56
N THR A 4 -28.72 -36.82 -35.44
CA THR A 4 -29.21 -35.89 -34.37
C THR A 4 -28.65 -34.48 -34.47
N GLU A 5 -27.87 -34.14 -35.53
CA GLU A 5 -27.12 -32.87 -35.59
C GLU A 5 -27.87 -31.66 -36.19
N ASN A 6 -29.13 -31.79 -36.62
CA ASN A 6 -29.78 -30.77 -37.46
C ASN A 6 -30.95 -30.01 -36.83
N ASN A 7 -31.08 -29.95 -35.49
CA ASN A 7 -32.27 -29.31 -34.87
C ASN A 7 -31.97 -28.14 -33.95
N ARG A 8 -30.75 -27.59 -33.99
CA ARG A 8 -30.44 -26.39 -33.23
C ARG A 8 -30.88 -25.15 -34.02
N PRO A 9 -31.69 -24.23 -33.43
CA PRO A 9 -32.05 -22.98 -34.10
C PRO A 9 -30.79 -22.15 -34.39
N LEU A 10 -30.68 -21.64 -35.62
CA LEU A 10 -29.58 -20.77 -36.03
C LEU A 10 -29.74 -19.41 -35.34
N VAL A 11 -28.60 -18.81 -34.92
CA VAL A 11 -28.53 -17.44 -34.43
C VAL A 11 -28.20 -16.53 -35.62
N ASP A 12 -29.22 -16.11 -36.35
CA ASP A 12 -29.15 -15.41 -37.63
C ASP A 12 -29.76 -14.01 -37.63
N GLY A 13 -30.30 -13.56 -36.49
CA GLY A 13 -30.89 -12.22 -36.28
C GLY A 13 -31.03 -11.89 -34.81
N ILE A 14 -31.42 -10.64 -34.50
CA ILE A 14 -31.52 -10.10 -33.13
C ILE A 14 -32.44 -10.97 -32.24
N PRO A 15 -33.68 -11.38 -32.67
CA PRO A 15 -34.53 -12.18 -31.78
C PRO A 15 -33.95 -13.59 -31.47
N ALA A 16 -33.15 -14.14 -32.36
CA ALA A 16 -32.46 -15.41 -32.12
C ALA A 16 -31.27 -15.22 -31.18
N LEU A 17 -30.58 -14.10 -31.28
CA LEU A 17 -29.49 -13.73 -30.37
C LEU A 17 -30.01 -13.50 -28.94
N GLU A 18 -31.12 -12.79 -28.77
CA GLU A 18 -31.75 -12.55 -27.46
C GLU A 18 -32.14 -13.88 -26.78
N ARG A 19 -32.78 -14.78 -27.49
CA ARG A 19 -33.08 -16.12 -26.98
C ARG A 19 -31.81 -16.89 -26.60
N LYS A 20 -30.77 -16.79 -27.40
CA LYS A 20 -29.48 -17.44 -27.11
C LYS A 20 -28.82 -16.84 -25.87
N LEU A 21 -28.90 -15.53 -25.67
CA LEU A 21 -28.42 -14.86 -24.47
C LEU A 21 -29.12 -15.37 -23.20
N GLU A 22 -30.45 -15.55 -23.25
CA GLU A 22 -31.20 -16.12 -22.12
C GLU A 22 -30.79 -17.57 -21.80
N GLU A 23 -30.63 -18.41 -22.84
CA GLU A 23 -30.17 -19.79 -22.66
C GLU A 23 -28.76 -19.85 -22.03
N VAL A 24 -27.87 -19.00 -22.50
CA VAL A 24 -26.49 -18.93 -22.04
C VAL A 24 -26.44 -18.37 -20.60
N ARG A 25 -27.28 -17.41 -20.25
CA ARG A 25 -27.37 -16.88 -18.87
C ARG A 25 -27.82 -17.98 -17.89
N ARG A 26 -28.86 -18.75 -18.23
CA ARG A 26 -29.30 -19.88 -17.41
C ARG A 26 -28.19 -20.93 -17.24
N ALA A 27 -27.48 -21.23 -18.31
CA ALA A 27 -26.34 -22.15 -18.26
C ALA A 27 -25.23 -21.61 -17.36
N GLN A 28 -24.97 -20.31 -17.42
CA GLN A 28 -23.97 -19.65 -16.57
C GLN A 28 -24.38 -19.66 -15.09
N GLU A 29 -25.62 -19.37 -14.76
CA GLU A 29 -26.14 -19.44 -13.38
C GLU A 29 -25.98 -20.85 -12.80
N GLN A 30 -26.27 -21.89 -13.57
CA GLN A 30 -26.03 -23.29 -13.18
C GLN A 30 -24.52 -23.54 -13.01
N PHE A 31 -23.69 -23.08 -13.93
CA PHE A 31 -22.23 -23.32 -13.89
C PHE A 31 -21.54 -22.55 -12.75
N ALA A 32 -22.08 -21.41 -12.34
CA ALA A 32 -21.58 -20.63 -11.19
C ALA A 32 -21.56 -21.43 -9.88
N THR A 33 -22.40 -22.44 -9.73
CA THR A 33 -22.49 -23.28 -8.54
C THR A 33 -21.49 -24.45 -8.50
N PHE A 34 -20.71 -24.65 -9.58
CA PHE A 34 -19.81 -25.79 -9.71
C PHE A 34 -18.58 -25.66 -8.80
N SER A 35 -18.14 -26.80 -8.26
CA SER A 35 -16.92 -26.90 -7.47
C SER A 35 -15.66 -26.76 -8.35
N GLN A 36 -14.52 -26.46 -7.72
CA GLN A 36 -13.23 -26.41 -8.41
C GLN A 36 -12.91 -27.71 -9.14
N GLU A 37 -13.19 -28.86 -8.56
CA GLU A 37 -12.94 -30.18 -9.15
C GLU A 37 -13.80 -30.42 -10.41
N GLN A 38 -15.06 -29.99 -10.39
CA GLN A 38 -15.94 -30.08 -11.56
C GLN A 38 -15.43 -29.18 -12.69
N VAL A 39 -15.04 -27.95 -12.36
CA VAL A 39 -14.49 -26.99 -13.31
C VAL A 39 -13.18 -27.49 -13.90
N ASP A 40 -12.27 -28.03 -13.08
CA ASP A 40 -10.96 -28.52 -13.54
C ASP A 40 -11.11 -29.73 -14.48
N ARG A 41 -12.05 -30.63 -14.18
CA ARG A 41 -12.36 -31.75 -15.06
C ARG A 41 -12.90 -31.28 -16.41
N ILE A 42 -13.80 -30.31 -16.43
CA ILE A 42 -14.40 -29.73 -17.66
C ILE A 42 -13.31 -29.01 -18.45
N PHE A 43 -12.48 -28.20 -17.77
CA PHE A 43 -11.37 -27.46 -18.38
C PHE A 43 -10.38 -28.42 -19.07
N GLN A 44 -10.02 -29.50 -18.40
CA GLN A 44 -9.11 -30.53 -18.95
C GLN A 44 -9.69 -31.20 -20.18
N ALA A 45 -10.93 -31.65 -20.08
CA ALA A 45 -11.60 -32.35 -21.19
C ALA A 45 -11.73 -31.44 -22.43
N ALA A 46 -12.09 -30.18 -22.23
CA ALA A 46 -12.20 -29.18 -23.30
C ALA A 46 -10.84 -28.89 -23.95
N ALA A 47 -9.79 -28.73 -23.17
CA ALA A 47 -8.42 -28.48 -23.66
C ALA A 47 -7.89 -29.69 -24.46
N LEU A 48 -8.08 -30.92 -23.97
CA LEU A 48 -7.67 -32.14 -24.69
C LEU A 48 -8.40 -32.29 -26.02
N ALA A 49 -9.71 -32.06 -26.05
CA ALA A 49 -10.48 -32.16 -27.31
C ALA A 49 -10.04 -31.11 -28.33
N ALA A 50 -9.82 -29.87 -27.90
CA ALA A 50 -9.29 -28.80 -28.77
C ALA A 50 -7.90 -29.17 -29.32
N ASN A 51 -7.01 -29.71 -28.46
CA ASN A 51 -5.67 -30.14 -28.89
C ASN A 51 -5.71 -31.31 -29.89
N HIS A 52 -6.56 -32.29 -29.68
CA HIS A 52 -6.76 -33.39 -30.65
C HIS A 52 -7.23 -32.87 -32.01
N ALA A 53 -8.06 -31.84 -32.02
CA ALA A 53 -8.61 -31.25 -33.25
C ALA A 53 -7.68 -30.19 -33.90
N ARG A 54 -6.47 -29.93 -33.37
CA ARG A 54 -5.59 -28.86 -33.84
C ARG A 54 -5.26 -28.91 -35.34
N LEU A 55 -5.04 -30.08 -35.89
CA LEU A 55 -4.71 -30.23 -37.32
C LEU A 55 -5.95 -30.07 -38.25
N PRO A 56 -7.09 -30.75 -38.05
CA PRO A 56 -8.26 -30.50 -38.88
C PRO A 56 -8.76 -29.05 -38.81
N LEU A 57 -8.73 -28.42 -37.63
CA LEU A 57 -9.10 -27.01 -37.50
C LEU A 57 -8.13 -26.08 -38.25
N ALA A 58 -6.83 -26.35 -38.23
CA ALA A 58 -5.83 -25.58 -38.97
C ALA A 58 -6.04 -25.63 -40.48
N LYS A 59 -6.31 -26.85 -41.04
CA LYS A 59 -6.64 -27.03 -42.45
C LYS A 59 -7.93 -26.25 -42.84
N MET A 60 -8.98 -26.35 -42.02
CA MET A 60 -10.24 -25.65 -42.26
C MET A 60 -10.07 -24.13 -42.29
N VAL A 61 -9.23 -23.55 -41.40
CA VAL A 61 -8.97 -22.09 -41.37
C VAL A 61 -8.30 -21.64 -42.67
N VAL A 62 -7.24 -22.34 -43.12
CA VAL A 62 -6.51 -21.95 -44.32
C VAL A 62 -7.40 -22.09 -45.56
N GLU A 63 -8.20 -23.14 -45.63
CA GLU A 63 -9.18 -23.36 -46.72
C GLU A 63 -10.27 -22.26 -46.73
N GLU A 64 -10.82 -21.90 -45.57
CA GLU A 64 -11.88 -20.90 -45.47
C GLU A 64 -11.39 -19.48 -45.73
N THR A 65 -10.22 -19.12 -45.19
CA THR A 65 -9.73 -17.73 -45.20
C THR A 65 -8.74 -17.42 -46.31
N GLY A 66 -8.05 -18.44 -46.84
CA GLY A 66 -6.93 -18.29 -47.76
C GLY A 66 -5.68 -17.65 -47.12
N MET A 67 -5.58 -17.63 -45.76
CA MET A 67 -4.57 -16.94 -45.01
C MET A 67 -3.73 -17.90 -44.19
N GLY A 68 -2.41 -17.62 -44.11
CA GLY A 68 -1.46 -18.27 -43.20
C GLY A 68 -0.95 -19.62 -43.71
N VAL A 69 -0.43 -20.41 -42.75
CA VAL A 69 0.24 -21.67 -42.98
C VAL A 69 -0.37 -22.73 -42.08
N VAL A 70 -0.75 -23.91 -42.64
CA VAL A 70 -1.41 -24.98 -41.87
C VAL A 70 -0.59 -25.40 -40.67
N GLU A 71 0.72 -25.63 -40.85
CA GLU A 71 1.65 -26.07 -39.80
C GLU A 71 1.70 -25.07 -38.64
N ASP A 72 1.79 -23.79 -38.95
CA ASP A 72 1.83 -22.73 -37.93
C ASP A 72 0.49 -22.56 -37.19
N LYS A 73 -0.63 -22.74 -37.90
CA LYS A 73 -1.95 -22.76 -37.25
C LYS A 73 -2.16 -23.97 -36.36
N VAL A 74 -1.53 -25.13 -36.67
CA VAL A 74 -1.48 -26.28 -35.76
C VAL A 74 -0.76 -25.89 -34.48
N ILE A 75 0.38 -25.21 -34.58
CA ILE A 75 1.12 -24.69 -33.40
C ILE A 75 0.28 -23.71 -32.60
N LYS A 76 -0.40 -22.76 -33.25
CA LYS A 76 -1.30 -21.80 -32.59
C LYS A 76 -2.45 -22.48 -31.84
N ASN A 77 -3.09 -23.51 -32.46
CA ASN A 77 -4.17 -24.26 -31.83
C ASN A 77 -3.66 -25.10 -30.65
N ASN A 78 -2.47 -25.71 -30.78
CA ASN A 78 -1.80 -26.40 -29.67
C ASN A 78 -1.50 -25.43 -28.51
N TYR A 79 -0.93 -24.28 -28.81
CA TYR A 79 -0.66 -23.25 -27.82
C TYR A 79 -1.93 -22.81 -27.08
N ALA A 80 -3.01 -22.55 -27.83
CA ALA A 80 -4.29 -22.13 -27.25
C ALA A 80 -4.93 -23.20 -26.35
N ALA A 81 -4.65 -24.46 -26.57
CA ALA A 81 -5.18 -25.60 -25.83
C ALA A 81 -4.22 -26.02 -24.68
N GLU A 82 -3.01 -26.44 -25.05
CA GLU A 82 -2.08 -27.10 -24.12
C GLU A 82 -1.34 -26.11 -23.18
N TYR A 83 -0.81 -25.01 -23.73
CA TYR A 83 -0.11 -24.00 -22.91
C TYR A 83 -1.07 -23.29 -21.97
N ILE A 84 -2.26 -22.94 -22.45
CA ILE A 84 -3.30 -22.33 -21.62
C ILE A 84 -3.76 -23.29 -20.52
N TYR A 85 -3.98 -24.57 -20.84
CA TYR A 85 -4.30 -25.57 -19.83
C TYR A 85 -3.21 -25.69 -18.77
N ASN A 86 -1.95 -25.84 -19.18
CA ASN A 86 -0.84 -26.01 -18.25
C ASN A 86 -0.63 -24.79 -17.34
N ALA A 87 -0.80 -23.58 -17.87
CA ALA A 87 -0.69 -22.36 -17.09
C ALA A 87 -1.76 -22.25 -15.99
N TYR A 88 -2.97 -22.72 -16.25
CA TYR A 88 -4.10 -22.47 -15.36
C TYR A 88 -4.69 -23.71 -14.67
N LYS A 89 -4.22 -24.94 -14.96
CA LYS A 89 -4.77 -26.18 -14.37
C LYS A 89 -4.77 -26.20 -12.83
N HIS A 90 -3.78 -25.55 -12.19
CA HIS A 90 -3.66 -25.48 -10.74
C HIS A 90 -4.18 -24.16 -10.16
N THR A 91 -4.66 -23.23 -10.99
CA THR A 91 -5.19 -21.95 -10.51
C THR A 91 -6.54 -22.14 -9.86
N LYS A 92 -6.68 -21.68 -8.62
CA LYS A 92 -7.98 -21.64 -7.92
C LYS A 92 -8.83 -20.52 -8.49
N THR A 93 -10.05 -20.86 -8.92
CA THR A 93 -11.02 -19.93 -9.54
C THR A 93 -12.42 -20.06 -8.93
N CYS A 94 -12.59 -20.94 -7.94
CA CYS A 94 -13.86 -21.22 -7.28
C CYS A 94 -13.70 -21.08 -5.76
N GLY A 95 -14.64 -20.36 -5.12
CA GLY A 95 -14.66 -20.20 -3.68
C GLY A 95 -13.44 -19.44 -3.16
N ILE A 96 -12.90 -19.87 -2.02
CA ILE A 96 -11.74 -19.22 -1.39
C ILE A 96 -10.47 -19.50 -2.19
N ILE A 97 -9.91 -18.45 -2.78
CA ILE A 97 -8.68 -18.52 -3.59
C ILE A 97 -7.42 -18.16 -2.80
N GLU A 98 -7.60 -17.34 -1.76
CA GLU A 98 -6.51 -16.89 -0.89
C GLU A 98 -7.04 -16.65 0.52
N GLN A 99 -6.27 -16.99 1.54
CA GLN A 99 -6.61 -16.76 2.94
C GLN A 99 -5.35 -16.41 3.71
N ASP A 100 -5.42 -15.32 4.46
CA ASP A 100 -4.38 -14.90 5.41
C ASP A 100 -4.96 -14.87 6.83
N PRO A 101 -4.73 -15.94 7.62
CA PRO A 101 -5.23 -16.02 9.00
C PRO A 101 -4.62 -14.97 9.92
N ALA A 102 -3.39 -14.52 9.66
CA ALA A 102 -2.71 -13.53 10.49
C ALA A 102 -3.39 -12.16 10.39
N TYR A 103 -3.72 -11.74 9.18
CA TYR A 103 -4.44 -10.49 8.94
C TYR A 103 -5.96 -10.63 8.90
N GLY A 104 -6.49 -11.87 8.99
CA GLY A 104 -7.94 -12.12 8.95
C GLY A 104 -8.57 -11.73 7.63
N THR A 105 -7.86 -11.95 6.54
CA THR A 105 -8.38 -11.67 5.20
C THR A 105 -8.61 -12.94 4.42
N MET A 106 -9.66 -12.92 3.59
CA MET A 106 -10.06 -14.03 2.73
C MET A 106 -10.51 -13.45 1.39
N ARG A 107 -10.02 -14.02 0.29
CA ARG A 107 -10.41 -13.64 -1.07
C ARG A 107 -11.23 -14.77 -1.69
N ILE A 108 -12.41 -14.44 -2.18
CA ILE A 108 -13.38 -15.37 -2.77
C ILE A 108 -13.57 -15.01 -4.23
N ALA A 109 -13.36 -15.99 -5.13
CA ALA A 109 -13.55 -15.81 -6.56
C ALA A 109 -14.99 -16.16 -6.99
N GLU A 110 -15.59 -15.24 -7.74
CA GLU A 110 -16.89 -15.40 -8.38
C GLU A 110 -16.78 -15.21 -9.90
N PRO A 111 -17.59 -15.86 -10.71
CA PRO A 111 -17.67 -15.58 -12.14
C PRO A 111 -18.18 -14.15 -12.39
N ILE A 112 -17.86 -13.60 -13.56
CA ILE A 112 -18.40 -12.31 -14.00
C ILE A 112 -19.80 -12.49 -14.57
N GLY A 113 -20.03 -13.53 -15.38
CA GLY A 113 -21.29 -13.77 -16.02
C GLY A 113 -21.14 -14.25 -17.47
N VAL A 114 -21.80 -13.59 -18.41
CA VAL A 114 -21.75 -13.88 -19.84
C VAL A 114 -20.71 -13.00 -20.53
N VAL A 115 -19.79 -13.62 -21.23
CA VAL A 115 -18.71 -12.97 -21.97
C VAL A 115 -19.06 -12.83 -23.45
N ALA A 116 -19.06 -11.61 -23.98
CA ALA A 116 -19.09 -11.37 -25.42
C ALA A 116 -17.69 -11.50 -26.02
N ALA A 117 -17.47 -12.48 -26.87
CA ALA A 117 -16.16 -12.73 -27.47
C ALA A 117 -16.12 -12.36 -28.94
N VAL A 118 -15.45 -11.28 -29.30
CA VAL A 118 -15.22 -10.92 -30.71
C VAL A 118 -13.95 -11.61 -31.21
N ILE A 119 -14.04 -12.36 -32.30
CA ILE A 119 -12.98 -13.21 -32.87
C ILE A 119 -12.46 -12.64 -34.18
N PRO A 120 -11.13 -12.49 -34.36
CA PRO A 120 -10.54 -11.95 -35.58
C PRO A 120 -10.43 -13.01 -36.70
N THR A 121 -10.24 -12.58 -37.96
CA THR A 121 -9.94 -13.47 -39.10
C THR A 121 -8.57 -14.11 -39.04
N THR A 122 -7.60 -13.43 -38.43
CA THR A 122 -6.19 -13.85 -38.43
C THR A 122 -5.92 -15.10 -37.62
N ASN A 123 -6.65 -15.26 -36.49
CA ASN A 123 -6.44 -16.36 -35.54
C ASN A 123 -7.78 -16.92 -35.02
N PRO A 124 -8.70 -17.37 -35.93
CA PRO A 124 -10.08 -17.62 -35.56
C PRO A 124 -10.25 -18.81 -34.62
N THR A 125 -9.63 -19.96 -34.92
CA THR A 125 -9.74 -21.17 -34.09
C THR A 125 -8.99 -21.07 -32.78
N SER A 126 -7.74 -20.63 -32.80
CA SER A 126 -6.94 -20.53 -31.61
C SER A 126 -7.50 -19.49 -30.61
N THR A 127 -8.03 -18.35 -31.12
CA THR A 127 -8.67 -17.35 -30.25
C THR A 127 -9.98 -17.86 -29.66
N ALA A 128 -10.80 -18.60 -30.45
CA ALA A 128 -12.04 -19.21 -29.95
C ALA A 128 -11.75 -20.26 -28.87
N ILE A 129 -10.74 -21.13 -29.08
CA ILE A 129 -10.29 -22.12 -28.10
C ILE A 129 -9.83 -21.42 -26.82
N PHE A 130 -8.90 -20.45 -26.93
CA PHE A 130 -8.35 -19.71 -25.79
C PHE A 130 -9.44 -19.05 -24.95
N LYS A 131 -10.30 -18.23 -25.59
CA LYS A 131 -11.37 -17.51 -24.88
C LYS A 131 -12.37 -18.46 -24.23
N SER A 132 -12.74 -19.54 -24.91
CA SER A 132 -13.63 -20.55 -24.32
C SER A 132 -13.02 -21.25 -23.12
N LEU A 133 -11.74 -21.62 -23.19
CA LEU A 133 -11.05 -22.29 -22.07
C LEU A 133 -10.93 -21.40 -20.83
N ILE A 134 -10.54 -20.13 -20.98
CA ILE A 134 -10.44 -19.22 -19.82
C ILE A 134 -11.83 -18.89 -19.22
N CYS A 135 -12.90 -18.85 -20.04
CA CYS A 135 -14.27 -18.71 -19.55
C CYS A 135 -14.72 -19.96 -18.78
N LEU A 136 -14.49 -21.16 -19.30
CA LEU A 136 -14.81 -22.40 -18.59
C LEU A 136 -14.07 -22.52 -17.26
N LYS A 137 -12.77 -22.18 -17.23
CA LYS A 137 -11.97 -22.21 -15.99
C LYS A 137 -12.49 -21.27 -14.92
N THR A 138 -13.17 -20.19 -15.30
CA THR A 138 -13.69 -19.15 -14.42
C THR A 138 -15.21 -19.21 -14.19
N ARG A 139 -15.85 -20.28 -14.61
CA ARG A 139 -17.32 -20.49 -14.54
C ARG A 139 -18.14 -19.41 -15.26
N ASN A 140 -17.55 -18.75 -16.24
CA ASN A 140 -18.25 -17.82 -17.12
C ASN A 140 -18.83 -18.55 -18.33
N ALA A 141 -19.96 -18.06 -18.82
CA ALA A 141 -20.46 -18.43 -20.14
C ALA A 141 -19.88 -17.48 -21.20
N ILE A 142 -19.90 -17.92 -22.44
CA ILE A 142 -19.36 -17.15 -23.57
C ILE A 142 -20.25 -17.22 -24.78
N ILE A 143 -20.47 -16.08 -25.45
CA ILE A 143 -21.06 -16.03 -26.78
C ILE A 143 -20.04 -15.47 -27.76
N ILE A 144 -19.74 -16.24 -28.77
CA ILE A 144 -18.73 -15.92 -29.78
C ILE A 144 -19.39 -15.19 -30.96
N SER A 145 -18.87 -14.02 -31.29
CA SER A 145 -19.12 -13.33 -32.55
C SER A 145 -17.97 -13.59 -33.52
N PRO A 146 -18.10 -14.52 -34.47
CA PRO A 146 -17.05 -14.82 -35.41
C PRO A 146 -16.93 -13.74 -36.48
N HIS A 147 -15.73 -13.57 -37.04
CA HIS A 147 -15.57 -12.72 -38.22
C HIS A 147 -16.25 -13.38 -39.44
N PRO A 148 -16.99 -12.64 -40.29
CA PRO A 148 -17.72 -13.23 -41.41
C PRO A 148 -16.90 -14.13 -42.35
N ARG A 149 -15.61 -13.80 -42.57
CA ARG A 149 -14.67 -14.58 -43.41
C ARG A 149 -14.11 -15.84 -42.76
N ALA A 150 -14.35 -16.06 -41.46
CA ALA A 150 -13.79 -17.20 -40.73
C ALA A 150 -14.86 -17.84 -39.80
N LYS A 151 -16.11 -17.68 -40.14
CA LYS A 151 -17.23 -18.13 -39.30
C LYS A 151 -17.30 -19.64 -39.13
N LYS A 152 -17.04 -20.41 -40.20
CA LYS A 152 -17.13 -21.88 -40.19
C LYS A 152 -16.08 -22.49 -39.27
N SER A 153 -14.83 -22.08 -39.44
CA SER A 153 -13.72 -22.58 -38.62
C SER A 153 -13.82 -22.12 -37.14
N THR A 154 -14.25 -20.88 -36.89
CA THR A 154 -14.51 -20.37 -35.52
C THR A 154 -15.60 -21.19 -34.83
N ILE A 155 -16.74 -21.41 -35.48
CA ILE A 155 -17.86 -22.18 -34.93
C ILE A 155 -17.45 -23.64 -34.69
N ALA A 156 -16.70 -24.24 -35.62
CA ALA A 156 -16.20 -25.60 -35.47
C ALA A 156 -15.31 -25.74 -34.22
N ALA A 157 -14.40 -24.80 -34.00
CA ALA A 157 -13.57 -24.78 -32.79
C ALA A 157 -14.39 -24.62 -31.49
N ALA A 158 -15.35 -23.70 -31.49
CA ALA A 158 -16.26 -23.48 -30.34
C ALA A 158 -17.09 -24.73 -30.03
N LYS A 159 -17.63 -25.39 -31.08
CA LYS A 159 -18.42 -26.62 -30.94
C LYS A 159 -17.61 -27.76 -30.35
N ILE A 160 -16.37 -27.99 -30.79
CA ILE A 160 -15.49 -29.04 -30.23
C ILE A 160 -15.27 -28.81 -28.75
N VAL A 161 -15.01 -27.57 -28.34
CA VAL A 161 -14.81 -27.20 -26.92
C VAL A 161 -16.11 -27.42 -26.14
N LEU A 162 -17.26 -26.96 -26.66
CA LEU A 162 -18.56 -27.13 -26.00
C LEU A 162 -18.92 -28.63 -25.84
N ASP A 163 -18.82 -29.42 -26.90
CA ASP A 163 -19.19 -30.84 -26.88
C ASP A 163 -18.37 -31.61 -25.85
N ALA A 164 -17.08 -31.32 -25.74
CA ALA A 164 -16.20 -31.92 -24.74
C ALA A 164 -16.52 -31.44 -23.31
N ALA A 165 -16.80 -30.16 -23.15
CA ALA A 165 -17.20 -29.58 -21.85
C ALA A 165 -18.51 -30.19 -21.36
N VAL A 166 -19.53 -30.27 -22.19
CA VAL A 166 -20.83 -30.89 -21.88
C VAL A 166 -20.68 -32.36 -21.52
N LYS A 167 -19.90 -33.11 -22.30
CA LYS A 167 -19.59 -34.52 -21.99
C LYS A 167 -18.89 -34.68 -20.62
N ALA A 168 -18.12 -33.71 -20.22
CA ALA A 168 -17.46 -33.68 -18.88
C ALA A 168 -18.38 -33.16 -17.76
N GLY A 169 -19.61 -32.73 -18.08
CA GLY A 169 -20.63 -32.31 -17.12
C GLY A 169 -20.97 -30.82 -17.12
N ALA A 170 -20.47 -30.03 -18.06
CA ALA A 170 -20.85 -28.62 -18.19
C ALA A 170 -22.30 -28.47 -18.69
N PRO A 171 -22.99 -27.33 -18.39
CA PRO A 171 -24.29 -27.04 -18.96
C PRO A 171 -24.27 -26.94 -20.49
N GLU A 172 -25.33 -27.43 -21.19
CA GLU A 172 -25.37 -27.55 -22.66
C GLU A 172 -25.18 -26.21 -23.42
N ASN A 173 -25.61 -25.09 -22.88
CA ASN A 173 -25.53 -23.79 -23.54
C ASN A 173 -24.42 -22.88 -22.96
N ILE A 174 -23.39 -23.45 -22.30
CA ILE A 174 -22.31 -22.64 -21.66
C ILE A 174 -21.45 -21.87 -22.66
N ILE A 175 -21.38 -22.37 -23.93
CA ILE A 175 -20.72 -21.70 -25.04
C ILE A 175 -21.75 -21.51 -26.16
N GLY A 176 -22.01 -20.28 -26.57
CA GLY A 176 -22.85 -19.91 -27.67
C GLY A 176 -22.08 -19.23 -28.81
N TRP A 177 -22.71 -19.05 -29.98
CA TRP A 177 -22.13 -18.28 -31.08
C TRP A 177 -23.21 -17.72 -32.02
N ILE A 178 -22.84 -16.70 -32.80
CA ILE A 178 -23.64 -16.11 -33.87
C ILE A 178 -23.37 -16.88 -35.17
N ASP A 179 -24.38 -17.48 -35.78
CA ASP A 179 -24.24 -18.27 -37.02
C ASP A 179 -24.14 -17.40 -38.29
N VAL A 180 -24.81 -16.23 -38.27
CA VAL A 180 -24.76 -15.23 -39.33
C VAL A 180 -24.32 -13.90 -38.80
N PRO A 181 -22.99 -13.68 -38.63
CA PRO A 181 -22.49 -12.49 -37.98
C PRO A 181 -22.73 -11.22 -38.78
N SER A 182 -23.25 -10.18 -38.12
CA SER A 182 -23.34 -8.82 -38.63
C SER A 182 -22.79 -7.83 -37.59
N LEU A 183 -22.54 -6.60 -38.03
CA LEU A 183 -22.08 -5.54 -37.11
C LEU A 183 -23.15 -5.22 -36.05
N GLU A 184 -24.42 -5.20 -36.48
CA GLU A 184 -25.53 -4.97 -35.57
C GLU A 184 -25.64 -6.05 -34.51
N MET A 185 -25.61 -7.33 -34.84
CA MET A 185 -25.64 -8.43 -33.90
C MET A 185 -24.44 -8.41 -32.94
N THR A 186 -23.25 -8.08 -33.46
CA THR A 186 -22.04 -7.94 -32.61
C THR A 186 -22.20 -6.81 -31.61
N ASN A 187 -22.72 -5.65 -32.03
CA ASN A 187 -22.97 -4.52 -31.15
C ASN A 187 -24.04 -4.84 -30.08
N THR A 188 -25.14 -5.48 -30.47
CA THR A 188 -26.16 -5.95 -29.52
C THR A 188 -25.60 -6.94 -28.52
N LEU A 189 -24.82 -7.91 -28.96
CA LEU A 189 -24.14 -8.84 -28.06
C LEU A 189 -23.23 -8.12 -27.06
N MET A 190 -22.45 -7.11 -27.50
CA MET A 190 -21.59 -6.32 -26.64
C MET A 190 -22.37 -5.48 -25.62
N GLN A 191 -23.56 -5.00 -25.98
CA GLN A 191 -24.43 -4.23 -25.07
C GLN A 191 -25.14 -5.11 -24.04
N GLU A 192 -25.41 -6.37 -24.37
CA GLU A 192 -26.18 -7.27 -23.50
C GLU A 192 -25.30 -8.16 -22.60
N ALA A 193 -24.04 -8.39 -22.95
CA ALA A 193 -23.12 -9.20 -22.15
C ALA A 193 -22.65 -8.47 -20.87
N ASP A 194 -22.08 -9.22 -19.93
CA ASP A 194 -21.56 -8.68 -18.67
C ASP A 194 -20.13 -8.14 -18.84
N ILE A 195 -19.34 -8.73 -19.73
CA ILE A 195 -17.99 -8.28 -20.10
C ILE A 195 -17.68 -8.63 -21.55
N ILE A 196 -16.81 -7.85 -22.17
CA ILE A 196 -16.41 -8.02 -23.57
C ILE A 196 -14.94 -8.43 -23.66
N LEU A 197 -14.65 -9.50 -24.41
CA LEU A 197 -13.32 -9.88 -24.86
C LEU A 197 -13.19 -9.59 -26.37
N ALA A 198 -12.72 -8.41 -26.73
CA ALA A 198 -12.60 -8.01 -28.15
C ALA A 198 -11.17 -8.16 -28.66
N THR A 199 -11.00 -8.96 -29.72
CA THR A 199 -9.77 -9.03 -30.50
C THR A 199 -10.11 -8.67 -31.93
N GLY A 200 -9.59 -7.54 -32.43
CA GLY A 200 -9.94 -7.07 -33.76
C GLY A 200 -9.25 -5.76 -34.13
N GLY A 201 -9.61 -5.20 -35.27
CA GLY A 201 -9.07 -3.90 -35.70
C GLY A 201 -9.51 -2.73 -34.77
N PRO A 202 -8.85 -1.55 -34.91
CA PRO A 202 -9.09 -0.40 -33.99
C PRO A 202 -10.55 0.05 -33.92
N GLY A 203 -11.32 -0.07 -34.98
CA GLY A 203 -12.74 0.28 -35.00
C GLY A 203 -13.59 -0.62 -34.08
N MET A 204 -13.32 -1.93 -34.09
CA MET A 204 -14.02 -2.92 -33.26
C MET A 204 -13.66 -2.75 -31.79
N VAL A 205 -12.39 -2.49 -31.49
CA VAL A 205 -11.92 -2.22 -30.12
C VAL A 205 -12.59 -0.95 -29.56
N ARG A 206 -12.68 0.11 -30.36
CA ARG A 206 -13.42 1.32 -29.98
C ARG A 206 -14.90 1.04 -29.73
N ALA A 207 -15.55 0.24 -30.59
CA ALA A 207 -16.94 -0.14 -30.38
C ALA A 207 -17.14 -0.90 -29.07
N ALA A 208 -16.23 -1.81 -28.74
CA ALA A 208 -16.25 -2.55 -27.46
C ALA A 208 -16.17 -1.61 -26.25
N TYR A 209 -15.21 -0.68 -26.23
CA TYR A 209 -15.08 0.30 -25.12
C TYR A 209 -16.21 1.34 -25.08
N SER A 210 -16.89 1.59 -26.20
CA SER A 210 -18.02 2.53 -26.28
C SER A 210 -19.38 1.86 -26.02
N SER A 211 -19.43 0.56 -25.75
CA SER A 211 -20.68 -0.19 -25.54
C SER A 211 -21.35 0.11 -24.19
N GLY A 212 -20.65 0.73 -23.25
CA GLY A 212 -21.12 0.96 -21.86
C GLY A 212 -20.90 -0.25 -20.94
N LYS A 213 -20.24 -1.31 -21.42
CA LYS A 213 -19.90 -2.51 -20.64
C LYS A 213 -18.39 -2.59 -20.37
N PRO A 214 -17.98 -3.27 -19.31
CA PRO A 214 -16.57 -3.59 -19.11
C PRO A 214 -16.00 -4.31 -20.33
N ALA A 215 -14.85 -3.89 -20.83
CA ALA A 215 -14.24 -4.46 -22.01
C ALA A 215 -12.74 -4.70 -21.82
N LEU A 216 -12.28 -5.84 -22.33
CA LEU A 216 -10.89 -6.23 -22.49
C LEU A 216 -10.61 -6.29 -23.99
N GLY A 217 -10.36 -5.14 -24.59
CA GLY A 217 -10.10 -4.97 -26.00
C GLY A 217 -8.61 -4.88 -26.30
N VAL A 218 -8.18 -5.43 -27.43
CA VAL A 218 -6.79 -5.42 -27.87
C VAL A 218 -6.71 -4.79 -29.24
N GLY A 219 -5.87 -3.76 -29.36
CA GLY A 219 -5.62 -3.01 -30.58
C GLY A 219 -4.59 -3.65 -31.53
N ALA A 220 -4.29 -2.93 -32.60
CA ALA A 220 -3.24 -3.29 -33.54
C ALA A 220 -1.86 -3.19 -32.90
N GLY A 221 -0.91 -4.00 -33.32
CA GLY A 221 0.47 -3.98 -32.91
C GLY A 221 1.36 -3.43 -34.03
N ASN A 222 2.34 -2.60 -33.70
CA ASN A 222 3.35 -2.12 -34.63
C ASN A 222 4.74 -2.27 -34.01
N THR A 223 5.15 -3.51 -33.79
CA THR A 223 6.35 -3.85 -33.02
C THR A 223 7.64 -3.44 -33.73
N PRO A 224 8.43 -2.48 -33.21
CA PRO A 224 9.79 -2.23 -33.64
C PRO A 224 10.77 -3.23 -33.00
N ALA A 225 11.77 -3.64 -33.75
CA ALA A 225 12.89 -4.44 -33.27
C ALA A 225 14.20 -3.63 -33.42
N VAL A 226 14.87 -3.32 -32.31
CA VAL A 226 16.17 -2.65 -32.34
C VAL A 226 17.27 -3.73 -32.29
N ILE A 227 18.23 -3.66 -33.22
CA ILE A 227 19.45 -4.48 -33.19
C ILE A 227 20.61 -3.55 -32.85
N ASP A 228 21.07 -3.62 -31.61
CA ASP A 228 22.20 -2.85 -31.09
C ASP A 228 23.55 -3.37 -31.67
N ALA A 229 24.55 -2.52 -31.70
CA ALA A 229 25.91 -2.88 -32.16
C ALA A 229 26.53 -4.06 -31.38
N SER A 230 26.13 -4.28 -30.13
CA SER A 230 26.60 -5.38 -29.27
C SER A 230 25.84 -6.71 -29.46
N ALA A 231 24.76 -6.70 -30.26
CA ALA A 231 23.90 -7.87 -30.42
C ALA A 231 24.58 -9.05 -31.12
N ASP A 232 24.21 -10.28 -30.75
CA ASP A 232 24.46 -11.45 -31.58
C ASP A 232 23.59 -11.36 -32.85
N ILE A 233 24.22 -10.95 -33.94
CA ILE A 233 23.56 -10.69 -35.21
C ILE A 233 22.85 -11.94 -35.75
N GLN A 234 23.49 -13.12 -35.64
CA GLN A 234 22.91 -14.36 -36.15
C GLN A 234 21.65 -14.74 -35.37
N LYS A 235 21.69 -14.63 -34.05
CA LYS A 235 20.54 -14.86 -33.17
C LYS A 235 19.43 -13.83 -33.45
N ALA A 236 19.77 -12.56 -33.55
CA ALA A 236 18.80 -11.48 -33.79
C ALA A 236 18.06 -11.68 -35.10
N VAL A 237 18.77 -11.82 -36.21
CA VAL A 237 18.18 -12.02 -37.55
C VAL A 237 17.38 -13.32 -37.64
N ASN A 238 17.89 -14.40 -37.06
CA ASN A 238 17.14 -15.66 -37.01
C ASN A 238 15.83 -15.54 -36.27
N SER A 239 15.84 -14.89 -35.12
CA SER A 239 14.66 -14.62 -34.29
C SER A 239 13.63 -13.77 -35.02
N ILE A 240 14.06 -12.70 -35.67
CA ILE A 240 13.17 -11.79 -36.43
C ILE A 240 12.56 -12.52 -37.64
N VAL A 241 13.37 -13.27 -38.42
CA VAL A 241 12.85 -14.01 -39.55
C VAL A 241 11.88 -15.12 -39.10
N HIS A 242 12.21 -15.86 -38.03
CA HIS A 242 11.32 -16.84 -37.44
C HIS A 242 10.00 -16.23 -37.02
N SER A 243 10.04 -15.13 -36.29
CA SER A 243 8.84 -14.41 -35.83
C SER A 243 8.01 -13.86 -37.00
N LYS A 244 8.65 -13.28 -38.01
CA LYS A 244 7.97 -12.63 -39.14
C LYS A 244 7.39 -13.59 -40.14
N THR A 245 7.95 -14.80 -40.27
CA THR A 245 7.43 -15.86 -41.19
C THR A 245 6.39 -16.74 -40.52
N PHE A 246 6.30 -16.74 -39.20
CA PHE A 246 5.31 -17.55 -38.50
C PHE A 246 3.89 -17.13 -38.87
N ASP A 247 3.17 -18.09 -39.45
CA ASP A 247 1.81 -17.91 -39.99
C ASP A 247 1.71 -16.70 -40.95
N ASN A 248 2.78 -16.48 -41.73
CA ASN A 248 2.93 -15.34 -42.65
C ASN A 248 2.78 -13.95 -41.91
N GLY A 249 3.30 -13.84 -40.72
CA GLY A 249 3.32 -12.59 -39.97
C GLY A 249 2.00 -12.18 -39.32
N MET A 250 1.07 -13.10 -39.16
CA MET A 250 -0.26 -12.85 -38.58
C MET A 250 -0.31 -12.95 -37.05
N ILE A 251 0.71 -12.51 -36.32
CA ILE A 251 0.63 -12.27 -34.91
C ILE A 251 0.85 -10.77 -34.71
N CYS A 252 -0.04 -10.10 -33.96
CA CYS A 252 0.03 -8.66 -33.70
C CYS A 252 1.32 -8.21 -32.99
N ALA A 253 2.00 -9.12 -32.29
CA ALA A 253 3.29 -8.88 -31.67
C ALA A 253 4.49 -9.14 -32.61
N SER A 254 4.27 -9.57 -33.89
CA SER A 254 5.39 -9.77 -34.81
C SER A 254 6.05 -8.44 -35.22
N GLU A 255 7.34 -8.48 -35.45
CA GLU A 255 8.13 -7.31 -35.84
C GLU A 255 7.59 -6.70 -37.15
N GLN A 256 7.39 -5.40 -37.15
CA GLN A 256 6.97 -4.62 -38.34
C GLN A 256 8.11 -3.80 -38.90
N SER A 257 9.06 -3.41 -38.05
CA SER A 257 10.20 -2.58 -38.38
C SER A 257 11.46 -3.10 -37.68
N VAL A 258 12.59 -3.03 -38.35
CA VAL A 258 13.92 -3.35 -37.79
C VAL A 258 14.79 -2.11 -37.86
N ILE A 259 15.34 -1.68 -36.73
CA ILE A 259 16.21 -0.52 -36.60
C ILE A 259 17.59 -1.04 -36.26
N VAL A 260 18.58 -0.75 -37.08
CA VAL A 260 19.91 -1.33 -37.01
C VAL A 260 20.96 -0.25 -36.87
N ASP A 261 21.89 -0.42 -35.92
CA ASP A 261 23.06 0.42 -35.79
C ASP A 261 23.90 0.42 -37.09
N THR A 262 24.29 1.62 -37.55
CA THR A 262 25.02 1.81 -38.81
C THR A 262 26.31 1.00 -38.86
N GLY A 263 27.01 0.81 -37.73
CA GLY A 263 28.27 0.04 -37.64
C GLY A 263 28.12 -1.44 -38.01
N ILE A 264 26.92 -2.02 -37.80
CA ILE A 264 26.65 -3.44 -38.10
C ILE A 264 25.66 -3.63 -39.24
N TYR A 265 25.10 -2.56 -39.80
CA TYR A 265 24.00 -2.60 -40.77
C TYR A 265 24.24 -3.54 -41.96
N ASP A 266 25.40 -3.45 -42.60
CA ASP A 266 25.71 -4.24 -43.81
C ASP A 266 25.91 -5.74 -43.44
N THR A 267 26.37 -6.01 -42.23
CA THR A 267 26.47 -7.40 -41.72
C THR A 267 25.08 -7.97 -41.45
N VAL A 268 24.21 -7.21 -40.80
CA VAL A 268 22.80 -7.58 -40.55
C VAL A 268 22.06 -7.80 -41.88
N ARG A 269 22.26 -6.89 -42.84
CA ARG A 269 21.66 -7.01 -44.18
C ARG A 269 22.07 -8.30 -44.89
N LYS A 270 23.35 -8.65 -44.90
CA LYS A 270 23.86 -9.91 -45.45
C LYS A 270 23.27 -11.13 -44.74
N GLU A 271 23.12 -11.06 -43.44
CA GLU A 271 22.58 -12.15 -42.64
C GLU A 271 21.08 -12.37 -42.94
N PHE A 272 20.29 -11.31 -43.15
CA PHE A 272 18.90 -11.42 -43.67
C PHE A 272 18.86 -12.06 -45.05
N GLN A 273 19.73 -11.63 -45.99
CA GLN A 273 19.80 -12.23 -47.33
C GLN A 273 20.12 -13.72 -47.26
N LYS A 274 21.08 -14.12 -46.45
CA LYS A 274 21.47 -15.54 -46.25
C LYS A 274 20.28 -16.38 -45.73
N ARG A 275 19.30 -15.79 -45.03
CA ARG A 275 18.09 -16.43 -44.54
C ARG A 275 16.88 -16.34 -45.47
N GLY A 276 17.11 -15.98 -46.75
CA GLY A 276 16.08 -15.93 -47.75
C GLY A 276 15.20 -14.69 -47.73
N CYS A 277 15.68 -13.60 -47.16
CA CYS A 277 15.01 -12.32 -47.23
C CYS A 277 15.43 -11.56 -48.50
N TYR A 278 14.46 -10.93 -49.17
CA TYR A 278 14.70 -10.15 -50.37
C TYR A 278 14.66 -8.67 -50.07
N PHE A 279 15.72 -7.96 -50.41
CA PHE A 279 15.81 -6.51 -50.27
C PHE A 279 15.30 -5.86 -51.52
N LEU A 280 14.23 -5.11 -51.41
CA LEU A 280 13.62 -4.36 -52.53
C LEU A 280 14.55 -3.29 -53.03
N THR A 281 14.65 -3.16 -54.36
CA THR A 281 15.29 -1.95 -54.96
C THR A 281 14.42 -0.71 -54.69
N PRO A 282 14.93 0.51 -54.84
CA PRO A 282 14.13 1.74 -54.65
C PRO A 282 12.82 1.77 -55.46
N GLU A 283 12.86 1.29 -56.72
CA GLU A 283 11.68 1.18 -57.60
C GLU A 283 10.68 0.14 -57.13
N GLU A 284 11.15 -1.01 -56.65
CA GLU A 284 10.33 -2.08 -56.09
C GLU A 284 9.74 -1.65 -54.74
N THR A 285 10.51 -0.94 -53.92
CA THR A 285 10.02 -0.36 -52.65
C THR A 285 8.82 0.53 -52.90
N GLU A 286 8.88 1.40 -53.91
CA GLU A 286 7.76 2.27 -54.25
C GLU A 286 6.51 1.53 -54.73
N LYS A 287 6.67 0.41 -55.43
CA LYS A 287 5.56 -0.46 -55.87
C LYS A 287 4.94 -1.19 -54.68
N VAL A 288 5.76 -1.72 -53.79
CA VAL A 288 5.29 -2.43 -52.59
C VAL A 288 4.64 -1.44 -51.59
N ARG A 289 5.21 -0.21 -51.44
CA ARG A 289 4.62 0.88 -50.64
C ARG A 289 3.14 1.09 -50.99
N LYS A 290 2.83 1.29 -52.27
CA LYS A 290 1.46 1.49 -52.76
C LYS A 290 0.54 0.26 -52.58
N THR A 291 1.10 -0.89 -52.23
CA THR A 291 0.36 -2.13 -52.02
C THR A 291 0.05 -2.40 -50.56
N ILE A 292 0.83 -1.78 -49.61
CA ILE A 292 0.63 -1.99 -48.17
C ILE A 292 -0.68 -1.36 -47.69
N LEU A 293 -0.95 -0.12 -48.05
CA LEU A 293 -2.19 0.58 -47.70
C LEU A 293 -3.05 0.84 -48.94
N ILE A 294 -4.37 0.74 -48.75
CA ILE A 294 -5.35 1.18 -49.74
C ILE A 294 -6.31 2.16 -49.08
N ASN A 295 -6.40 3.39 -49.59
CA ASN A 295 -7.22 4.44 -48.97
C ASN A 295 -6.91 4.69 -47.46
N GLY A 296 -5.65 4.59 -47.09
CA GLY A 296 -5.18 4.81 -45.72
C GLY A 296 -5.43 3.64 -44.76
N ALA A 297 -5.98 2.50 -45.23
CA ALA A 297 -6.21 1.31 -44.44
C ALA A 297 -5.34 0.12 -44.94
N LEU A 298 -4.98 -0.78 -44.03
CA LEU A 298 -4.22 -1.98 -44.36
C LEU A 298 -4.91 -2.77 -45.47
N ASN A 299 -4.18 -3.08 -46.51
CA ASN A 299 -4.69 -3.88 -47.64
C ASN A 299 -4.99 -5.33 -47.22
N SER A 300 -6.26 -5.68 -47.09
CA SER A 300 -6.68 -7.00 -46.66
C SER A 300 -6.21 -8.16 -47.58
N LYS A 301 -5.75 -7.86 -48.82
CA LYS A 301 -5.27 -8.89 -49.78
C LYS A 301 -3.83 -9.33 -49.48
N ILE A 302 -3.05 -8.55 -48.67
CA ILE A 302 -1.67 -8.94 -48.28
C ILE A 302 -1.63 -9.67 -46.93
N VAL A 303 -2.66 -9.55 -46.12
CA VAL A 303 -2.70 -10.11 -44.76
C VAL A 303 -2.58 -11.65 -44.85
N GLY A 304 -1.57 -12.19 -44.16
CA GLY A 304 -1.32 -13.63 -44.09
C GLY A 304 -0.87 -14.29 -45.41
N GLN A 305 -0.49 -13.49 -46.41
CA GLN A 305 -0.02 -14.01 -47.70
C GLN A 305 1.49 -14.23 -47.71
N ARG A 306 1.99 -15.12 -48.57
CA ARG A 306 3.43 -15.31 -48.78
C ARG A 306 4.08 -14.09 -49.44
N ALA A 307 5.37 -13.87 -49.21
CA ALA A 307 6.14 -12.78 -49.80
C ALA A 307 6.01 -12.72 -51.34
N ALA A 308 6.06 -13.88 -52.04
CA ALA A 308 5.89 -13.96 -53.48
C ALA A 308 4.52 -13.48 -53.97
N VAL A 309 3.45 -13.76 -53.23
CA VAL A 309 2.09 -13.29 -53.59
C VAL A 309 2.00 -11.76 -53.43
N ILE A 310 2.58 -11.23 -52.38
CA ILE A 310 2.59 -9.77 -52.13
C ILE A 310 3.39 -9.04 -53.19
N ALA A 311 4.58 -9.55 -53.53
CA ALA A 311 5.40 -9.00 -54.64
C ALA A 311 4.63 -9.03 -55.99
N GLY A 312 3.94 -10.17 -56.28
CA GLY A 312 3.11 -10.25 -57.48
C GLY A 312 1.97 -9.22 -57.50
N LEU A 313 1.29 -8.99 -56.36
CA LEU A 313 0.28 -7.93 -56.25
C LEU A 313 0.83 -6.54 -56.48
N ALA A 314 2.13 -6.30 -56.11
CA ALA A 314 2.82 -5.07 -56.33
C ALA A 314 3.45 -4.93 -57.74
N GLY A 315 3.36 -5.97 -58.58
CA GLY A 315 4.02 -6.03 -59.87
C GLY A 315 5.54 -6.10 -59.83
N VAL A 316 6.06 -6.80 -58.79
CA VAL A 316 7.48 -7.07 -58.55
C VAL A 316 7.76 -8.57 -58.71
N THR A 317 8.83 -8.91 -59.41
CA THR A 317 9.27 -10.29 -59.64
C THR A 317 10.41 -10.65 -58.67
N ILE A 318 10.23 -11.65 -57.84
CA ILE A 318 11.17 -12.13 -56.85
C ILE A 318 11.37 -13.66 -56.90
N PRO A 319 12.42 -14.24 -56.32
CA PRO A 319 12.53 -15.68 -56.18
C PRO A 319 11.32 -16.26 -55.39
N GLN A 320 10.80 -17.39 -55.78
CA GLN A 320 9.59 -18.01 -55.21
C GLN A 320 9.78 -18.46 -53.75
N GLU A 321 11.03 -18.79 -53.40
CA GLU A 321 11.43 -19.21 -52.04
C GLU A 321 11.65 -18.03 -51.09
N THR A 322 11.45 -16.79 -51.55
CA THR A 322 11.61 -15.59 -50.70
C THR A 322 10.70 -15.66 -49.46
N ARG A 323 11.30 -15.51 -48.29
CA ARG A 323 10.63 -15.61 -46.99
C ARG A 323 10.01 -14.29 -46.53
N VAL A 324 10.77 -13.22 -46.67
CA VAL A 324 10.41 -11.85 -46.22
C VAL A 324 10.83 -10.82 -47.25
N LEU A 325 9.97 -9.85 -47.55
CA LEU A 325 10.32 -8.63 -48.30
C LEU A 325 10.81 -7.56 -47.33
N ILE A 326 11.95 -6.96 -47.63
CA ILE A 326 12.51 -5.87 -46.79
C ILE A 326 12.63 -4.60 -47.62
N GLY A 327 11.91 -3.55 -47.19
CA GLY A 327 12.09 -2.19 -47.73
C GLY A 327 13.07 -1.41 -46.85
N GLU A 328 14.17 -0.90 -47.45
CA GLU A 328 15.09 0.04 -46.80
C GLU A 328 14.47 1.44 -46.90
N VAL A 329 14.01 1.97 -45.79
CA VAL A 329 13.29 3.25 -45.69
C VAL A 329 13.93 4.16 -44.63
N THR A 330 13.72 5.47 -44.75
CA THR A 330 14.36 6.44 -43.89
C THR A 330 13.40 7.17 -42.92
N SER A 331 12.12 7.25 -43.32
CA SER A 331 11.12 7.91 -42.47
C SER A 331 10.45 6.91 -41.55
N VAL A 332 10.41 7.24 -40.26
CA VAL A 332 9.63 6.51 -39.21
C VAL A 332 8.27 7.14 -38.95
N ASP A 333 7.92 8.21 -39.68
CA ASP A 333 6.65 8.90 -39.58
C ASP A 333 5.53 8.02 -40.17
N ILE A 334 4.32 8.13 -39.59
CA ILE A 334 3.16 7.32 -39.98
C ILE A 334 2.67 7.62 -41.42
N SER A 335 3.15 8.68 -42.06
CA SER A 335 2.92 8.92 -43.49
C SER A 335 3.70 7.97 -44.39
N GLU A 336 4.72 7.27 -43.90
CA GLU A 336 5.42 6.19 -44.59
C GLU A 336 4.66 4.86 -44.43
N GLU A 337 4.20 4.28 -45.51
CA GLU A 337 3.39 3.03 -45.47
C GLU A 337 4.14 1.85 -44.89
N PHE A 338 5.46 1.78 -45.03
CA PHE A 338 6.29 0.78 -44.35
C PHE A 338 6.37 0.96 -42.83
N ALA A 339 6.03 2.12 -42.30
CA ALA A 339 5.97 2.37 -40.85
C ALA A 339 4.72 1.77 -40.17
N HIS A 340 3.72 1.33 -40.95
CA HIS A 340 2.48 0.73 -40.43
C HIS A 340 2.59 -0.76 -40.10
N GLU A 341 1.57 -1.26 -39.34
CA GLU A 341 1.34 -2.70 -39.20
C GLU A 341 0.98 -3.33 -40.55
N LYS A 342 1.60 -4.45 -40.90
CA LYS A 342 1.44 -5.09 -42.19
C LYS A 342 0.80 -6.48 -42.15
N LEU A 343 0.82 -7.15 -41.00
CA LEU A 343 0.31 -8.53 -40.77
C LEU A 343 0.65 -9.50 -41.91
N SER A 344 1.88 -9.39 -42.39
CA SER A 344 2.40 -10.09 -43.58
C SER A 344 3.94 -10.13 -43.52
N PRO A 345 4.63 -11.00 -44.29
CA PRO A 345 6.08 -11.09 -44.31
C PRO A 345 6.73 -9.92 -45.08
N VAL A 346 6.42 -8.69 -44.63
CA VAL A 346 7.01 -7.43 -45.12
C VAL A 346 7.59 -6.67 -43.93
N LEU A 347 8.87 -6.26 -43.98
CA LEU A 347 9.57 -5.49 -42.97
C LEU A 347 10.05 -4.13 -43.53
N ALA A 348 9.97 -3.13 -42.68
CA ALA A 348 10.78 -1.92 -42.86
C ALA A 348 12.17 -2.13 -42.21
N MET A 349 13.23 -1.60 -42.82
CA MET A 349 14.56 -1.60 -42.24
C MET A 349 15.14 -0.21 -42.24
N TYR A 350 15.54 0.28 -41.05
CA TYR A 350 16.05 1.60 -40.78
C TYR A 350 17.53 1.57 -40.36
N ARG A 351 18.28 2.61 -40.69
CA ARG A 351 19.63 2.85 -40.15
C ARG A 351 19.52 3.81 -38.97
N SER A 352 20.27 3.55 -37.91
CA SER A 352 20.48 4.47 -36.80
C SER A 352 21.95 4.74 -36.59
N GLU A 353 22.32 5.98 -36.29
CA GLU A 353 23.69 6.38 -36.04
C GLU A 353 24.23 5.86 -34.69
N ASN A 354 23.33 5.66 -33.76
CA ASN A 354 23.63 5.17 -32.39
C ASN A 354 22.39 4.61 -31.73
N PHE A 355 22.59 4.03 -30.53
CA PHE A 355 21.53 3.40 -29.76
C PHE A 355 20.40 4.39 -29.39
N GLU A 356 20.73 5.63 -29.04
CA GLU A 356 19.74 6.65 -28.65
C GLU A 356 18.79 7.00 -29.81
N GLN A 357 19.33 7.15 -31.03
CA GLN A 357 18.50 7.37 -32.21
C GLN A 357 17.66 6.14 -32.54
N ALA A 358 18.20 4.91 -32.36
CA ALA A 358 17.44 3.70 -32.56
C ALA A 358 16.24 3.63 -31.61
N VAL A 359 16.44 3.97 -30.35
CA VAL A 359 15.39 4.06 -29.33
C VAL A 359 14.35 5.13 -29.69
N ALA A 360 14.78 6.29 -30.18
CA ALA A 360 13.88 7.36 -30.60
C ALA A 360 12.99 6.92 -31.78
N TYR A 361 13.57 6.24 -32.78
CA TYR A 361 12.82 5.68 -33.90
C TYR A 361 11.80 4.62 -33.45
N ALA A 362 12.21 3.72 -32.57
CA ALA A 362 11.33 2.71 -32.00
C ALA A 362 10.15 3.35 -31.20
N ASP A 363 10.44 4.38 -30.41
CA ASP A 363 9.42 5.12 -29.63
C ASP A 363 8.38 5.78 -30.57
N GLN A 364 8.84 6.42 -31.66
CA GLN A 364 7.94 7.03 -32.63
C GLN A 364 7.04 5.99 -33.31
N LEU A 365 7.62 4.91 -33.83
CA LEU A 365 6.88 3.83 -34.50
C LEU A 365 5.80 3.20 -33.60
N ILE A 366 6.10 3.05 -32.30
CA ILE A 366 5.13 2.55 -31.32
C ILE A 366 4.02 3.58 -31.10
N ARG A 367 4.35 4.84 -30.86
CA ARG A 367 3.37 5.89 -30.57
C ARG A 367 2.37 6.08 -31.70
N ASP A 368 2.87 6.01 -32.93
CA ASP A 368 2.06 6.30 -34.12
C ASP A 368 1.20 5.12 -34.57
N GLY A 369 1.63 3.87 -34.34
CA GLY A 369 0.97 2.71 -34.93
C GLY A 369 0.64 1.55 -34.00
N GLY A 370 1.28 1.44 -32.82
CA GLY A 370 1.13 0.28 -31.91
C GLY A 370 1.24 0.64 -30.43
N TYR A 371 0.72 1.79 -30.06
CA TYR A 371 0.90 2.37 -28.73
C TYR A 371 0.44 1.41 -27.61
N GLY A 372 1.36 1.09 -26.72
CA GLY A 372 1.13 0.17 -25.61
C GLY A 372 1.31 -1.32 -25.95
N HIS A 373 1.55 -1.73 -27.22
CA HIS A 373 1.53 -3.14 -27.57
C HIS A 373 2.83 -3.88 -27.18
N THR A 374 3.83 -3.93 -28.02
CA THR A 374 5.05 -4.73 -27.87
C THR A 374 6.26 -4.03 -28.51
N ALA A 375 7.43 -4.13 -27.89
CA ALA A 375 8.72 -3.71 -28.44
C ALA A 375 9.76 -4.81 -28.26
N SER A 376 10.76 -4.88 -29.16
CA SER A 376 11.83 -5.88 -29.14
C SER A 376 13.19 -5.21 -29.17
N LEU A 377 14.15 -5.74 -28.42
CA LEU A 377 15.53 -5.31 -28.38
C LEU A 377 16.47 -6.52 -28.44
N TYR A 378 17.45 -6.48 -29.32
CA TYR A 378 18.55 -7.40 -29.42
C TYR A 378 19.85 -6.71 -28.98
N VAL A 379 20.51 -7.21 -27.96
CA VAL A 379 21.65 -6.58 -27.28
C VAL A 379 22.46 -7.64 -26.52
N ASP A 380 23.72 -7.38 -26.22
CA ASP A 380 24.47 -8.16 -25.24
C ASP A 380 23.91 -7.83 -23.84
N GLU A 381 23.05 -8.69 -23.33
CA GLU A 381 22.31 -8.51 -22.06
C GLU A 381 23.20 -8.60 -20.83
N VAL A 382 24.41 -9.18 -20.96
CA VAL A 382 25.36 -9.35 -19.87
C VAL A 382 26.20 -8.12 -19.66
N ASN A 383 26.76 -7.58 -20.75
CA ASN A 383 27.69 -6.45 -20.70
C ASN A 383 27.03 -5.09 -20.89
N HIS A 384 25.77 -5.03 -21.33
CA HIS A 384 25.04 -3.79 -21.66
C HIS A 384 23.65 -3.74 -21.03
N ARG A 385 23.54 -4.06 -19.72
CA ARG A 385 22.27 -4.01 -18.98
C ARG A 385 21.64 -2.62 -19.00
N GLU A 386 22.47 -1.57 -18.96
CA GLU A 386 22.06 -0.19 -19.01
C GLU A 386 21.23 0.16 -20.27
N LYS A 387 21.53 -0.49 -21.40
CA LYS A 387 20.74 -0.29 -22.64
C LYS A 387 19.37 -0.89 -22.55
N ILE A 388 19.22 -2.03 -21.87
CA ILE A 388 17.92 -2.65 -21.59
C ILE A 388 17.10 -1.72 -20.73
N ASP A 389 17.66 -1.17 -19.66
CA ASP A 389 16.99 -0.27 -18.75
C ASP A 389 16.58 1.04 -19.44
N GLN A 390 17.47 1.61 -20.26
CA GLN A 390 17.18 2.80 -21.05
C GLN A 390 16.06 2.56 -22.08
N PHE A 391 16.10 1.43 -22.80
CA PHE A 391 15.06 1.04 -23.74
C PHE A 391 13.71 0.84 -23.04
N ALA A 392 13.71 0.10 -21.92
CA ALA A 392 12.51 -0.15 -21.14
C ALA A 392 11.88 1.13 -20.58
N ALA A 393 12.69 2.06 -20.08
CA ALA A 393 12.21 3.33 -19.56
C ALA A 393 11.56 4.22 -20.64
N ARG A 394 12.07 4.14 -21.88
CA ARG A 394 11.60 4.97 -23.00
C ARG A 394 10.36 4.40 -23.68
N MET A 395 10.32 3.08 -23.89
CA MET A 395 9.26 2.43 -24.65
C MET A 395 7.91 2.47 -23.95
N LYS A 396 6.89 2.99 -24.61
CA LYS A 396 5.50 2.96 -24.15
C LYS A 396 4.80 1.69 -24.68
N ALA A 397 5.32 0.54 -24.24
CA ALA A 397 4.82 -0.81 -24.58
C ALA A 397 4.63 -1.63 -23.31
N CYS A 398 3.56 -2.41 -23.23
CA CYS A 398 3.28 -3.28 -22.09
C CYS A 398 4.14 -4.56 -22.09
N ARG A 399 4.73 -4.90 -23.22
CA ARG A 399 5.64 -6.04 -23.40
C ARG A 399 6.90 -5.58 -24.09
N ILE A 400 8.02 -5.76 -23.40
CA ILE A 400 9.36 -5.53 -23.95
C ILE A 400 10.08 -6.87 -23.94
N VAL A 401 10.43 -7.38 -25.12
CA VAL A 401 11.07 -8.68 -25.26
C VAL A 401 12.54 -8.52 -25.66
N ILE A 402 13.42 -9.18 -24.95
CA ILE A 402 14.87 -9.06 -25.11
C ILE A 402 15.40 -10.35 -25.74
N ASN A 403 16.19 -10.23 -26.83
CA ASN A 403 16.83 -11.34 -27.51
C ASN A 403 15.90 -12.52 -27.88
N THR A 404 14.64 -12.21 -28.18
CA THR A 404 13.55 -13.19 -28.32
C THR A 404 12.71 -12.88 -29.55
N PRO A 405 12.27 -13.89 -30.34
CA PRO A 405 11.29 -13.71 -31.44
C PRO A 405 10.02 -13.05 -30.89
N SER A 406 9.70 -11.85 -31.36
CA SER A 406 8.67 -11.03 -30.70
C SER A 406 7.26 -11.65 -30.73
N SER A 407 6.89 -12.31 -31.85
CA SER A 407 5.60 -13.00 -31.99
C SER A 407 5.39 -14.09 -30.94
N HIS A 408 6.43 -14.87 -30.68
CA HIS A 408 6.41 -15.98 -29.71
C HIS A 408 6.65 -15.51 -28.28
N GLY A 409 7.59 -14.59 -28.10
CA GLY A 409 7.87 -14.03 -26.77
C GLY A 409 6.71 -13.21 -26.22
N GLY A 410 6.04 -12.41 -27.05
CA GLY A 410 4.95 -11.53 -26.63
C GLY A 410 3.68 -12.27 -26.18
N ILE A 411 3.37 -13.45 -26.75
CA ILE A 411 2.21 -14.24 -26.30
C ILE A 411 2.43 -14.95 -24.95
N GLY A 412 3.68 -15.05 -24.47
CA GLY A 412 4.02 -15.59 -23.14
C GLY A 412 4.31 -17.10 -23.12
N ASP A 413 4.92 -17.56 -22.04
CA ASP A 413 5.22 -18.97 -21.68
C ASP A 413 6.08 -19.80 -22.64
N LEU A 414 6.56 -19.24 -23.74
CA LEU A 414 7.45 -19.93 -24.67
C LEU A 414 8.95 -19.65 -24.40
N TYR A 415 9.27 -18.38 -24.15
CA TYR A 415 10.64 -17.93 -23.90
C TYR A 415 10.84 -17.35 -22.49
N ASN A 416 9.75 -17.00 -21.83
CA ASN A 416 9.74 -16.58 -20.44
C ASN A 416 8.48 -17.14 -19.74
N PHE A 417 8.71 -18.02 -18.79
CA PHE A 417 7.64 -18.78 -18.09
C PHE A 417 6.85 -17.93 -17.09
N ASN A 418 7.35 -16.72 -16.73
CA ASN A 418 6.61 -15.77 -15.88
C ASN A 418 5.70 -14.82 -16.68
N LEU A 419 5.88 -14.73 -18.00
CA LEU A 419 4.94 -14.00 -18.83
C LEU A 419 3.74 -14.90 -19.14
N ALA A 420 2.58 -14.57 -18.59
CA ALA A 420 1.37 -15.40 -18.74
C ALA A 420 1.00 -15.63 -20.21
N PRO A 421 0.66 -16.88 -20.61
CA PRO A 421 0.27 -17.15 -21.97
C PRO A 421 -1.10 -16.56 -22.29
N SER A 422 -1.20 -15.90 -23.46
CA SER A 422 -2.45 -15.29 -23.92
C SER A 422 -2.48 -15.08 -25.42
N LEU A 423 -3.69 -15.10 -25.97
CA LEU A 423 -4.00 -14.61 -27.31
C LEU A 423 -4.79 -13.28 -27.31
N THR A 424 -4.79 -12.59 -26.17
CA THR A 424 -5.38 -11.27 -25.99
C THR A 424 -4.36 -10.40 -25.22
N LEU A 425 -3.63 -9.58 -25.95
CA LEU A 425 -2.44 -8.87 -25.46
C LEU A 425 -2.79 -7.42 -25.10
N GLY A 426 -3.13 -7.14 -23.86
CA GLY A 426 -3.51 -5.81 -23.40
C GLY A 426 -2.44 -4.75 -23.66
N CYS A 427 -2.86 -3.54 -24.02
CA CYS A 427 -1.99 -2.42 -24.40
C CYS A 427 -2.00 -1.28 -23.36
N GLY A 428 -2.66 -1.47 -22.22
CA GLY A 428 -2.78 -0.49 -21.16
C GLY A 428 -3.49 0.80 -21.61
N SER A 429 -3.47 1.80 -20.75
CA SER A 429 -4.04 3.11 -21.05
C SER A 429 -3.39 3.78 -22.27
N TRP A 430 -2.13 3.47 -22.58
CA TRP A 430 -1.45 3.93 -23.77
C TRP A 430 -2.19 3.50 -25.04
N GLY A 431 -2.59 2.25 -25.13
CA GLY A 431 -3.37 1.73 -26.24
C GLY A 431 -4.89 1.90 -26.11
N GLY A 432 -5.35 2.70 -25.13
CA GLY A 432 -6.78 2.86 -24.83
C GLY A 432 -7.44 1.57 -24.31
N ASN A 433 -6.67 0.72 -23.61
CA ASN A 433 -7.14 -0.56 -23.07
C ASN A 433 -7.26 -0.53 -21.54
N SER A 434 -8.16 -1.35 -21.00
CA SER A 434 -8.37 -1.52 -19.55
C SER A 434 -7.28 -2.33 -18.86
N VAL A 435 -6.44 -3.06 -19.59
CA VAL A 435 -5.39 -3.93 -19.05
C VAL A 435 -4.07 -3.71 -19.76
N SER A 436 -2.97 -3.76 -18.99
CA SER A 436 -1.59 -3.57 -19.46
C SER A 436 -0.79 -4.88 -19.53
N GLU A 437 -1.45 -6.02 -19.45
CA GLU A 437 -0.82 -7.33 -19.41
C GLU A 437 -1.54 -8.34 -20.32
N ASN A 438 -0.99 -9.53 -20.42
CA ASN A 438 -1.59 -10.64 -21.12
C ASN A 438 -2.88 -11.07 -20.39
N VAL A 439 -4.02 -11.03 -21.10
CA VAL A 439 -5.32 -11.38 -20.52
C VAL A 439 -5.39 -12.87 -20.21
N GLY A 440 -5.78 -13.22 -18.99
CA GLY A 440 -5.94 -14.60 -18.53
C GLY A 440 -7.10 -14.74 -17.55
N VAL A 441 -7.15 -15.84 -16.84
CA VAL A 441 -8.27 -16.22 -15.94
C VAL A 441 -8.54 -15.18 -14.85
N LYS A 442 -7.52 -14.50 -14.30
CA LYS A 442 -7.71 -13.47 -13.26
C LYS A 442 -8.55 -12.27 -13.70
N HIS A 443 -8.60 -11.98 -15.00
CA HIS A 443 -9.36 -10.88 -15.57
C HIS A 443 -10.86 -11.23 -15.80
N LEU A 444 -11.20 -12.48 -15.61
CA LEU A 444 -12.57 -13.00 -15.76
C LEU A 444 -13.18 -13.48 -14.43
N LEU A 445 -12.68 -12.93 -13.32
CA LEU A 445 -13.16 -13.18 -11.97
C LEU A 445 -13.53 -11.87 -11.28
N ASN A 446 -14.68 -11.86 -10.61
CA ASN A 446 -14.95 -10.92 -9.53
C ASN A 446 -14.36 -11.50 -8.25
N VAL A 447 -13.58 -10.69 -7.52
CA VAL A 447 -12.98 -11.11 -6.27
C VAL A 447 -13.58 -10.32 -5.12
N LYS A 448 -14.27 -11.05 -4.21
CA LYS A 448 -14.75 -10.47 -2.94
C LYS A 448 -13.66 -10.60 -1.89
N THR A 449 -13.43 -9.55 -1.13
CA THR A 449 -12.56 -9.59 0.04
C THR A 449 -13.41 -9.59 1.31
N VAL A 450 -13.24 -10.62 2.12
CA VAL A 450 -13.74 -10.67 3.50
C VAL A 450 -12.60 -10.22 4.40
N ALA A 451 -12.86 -9.24 5.24
CA ALA A 451 -11.89 -8.73 6.20
C ALA A 451 -12.48 -8.84 7.61
N GLU A 452 -11.84 -9.64 8.45
CA GLU A 452 -12.20 -9.78 9.86
C GLU A 452 -11.44 -8.76 10.69
N ARG A 453 -12.06 -8.29 11.76
CA ARG A 453 -11.38 -7.46 12.74
C ARG A 453 -10.21 -8.22 13.38
N ARG A 454 -9.06 -7.58 13.51
CA ARG A 454 -7.88 -8.11 14.17
C ARG A 454 -7.33 -7.12 15.20
N GLU A 455 -6.89 -7.68 16.34
CA GLU A 455 -6.33 -6.94 17.49
C GLU A 455 -4.95 -7.49 17.88
N ASN A 456 -4.26 -8.14 16.96
CA ASN A 456 -3.01 -8.86 17.19
C ASN A 456 -1.75 -8.03 16.91
N MET A 457 -1.84 -6.69 16.92
CA MET A 457 -0.76 -5.77 16.60
C MET A 457 -0.35 -4.87 17.79
N LEU A 458 -0.51 -5.38 19.01
CA LEU A 458 -0.14 -4.64 20.22
C LEU A 458 1.24 -5.06 20.72
N TRP A 459 1.92 -4.11 21.36
CA TRP A 459 3.19 -4.33 22.07
C TRP A 459 3.23 -3.54 23.37
N PHE A 460 4.17 -3.90 24.25
CA PHE A 460 4.46 -3.21 25.48
C PHE A 460 5.94 -2.83 25.50
N ARG A 461 6.27 -1.56 25.65
CA ARG A 461 7.63 -1.02 25.69
C ARG A 461 7.93 -0.28 26.99
N THR A 462 9.11 -0.54 27.55
CA THR A 462 9.66 0.13 28.73
C THR A 462 11.15 0.35 28.51
N PRO A 463 11.83 1.18 29.35
CA PRO A 463 13.29 1.20 29.36
C PRO A 463 13.89 -0.19 29.50
N GLN A 464 15.08 -0.39 28.95
CA GLN A 464 15.79 -1.68 29.04
C GLN A 464 16.05 -2.09 30.50
N LYS A 465 16.30 -1.09 31.36
CA LYS A 465 16.48 -1.26 32.81
C LYS A 465 15.82 -0.15 33.60
N VAL A 466 15.24 -0.50 34.74
CA VAL A 466 14.71 0.43 35.71
C VAL A 466 15.28 0.08 37.09
N TYR A 467 16.19 0.93 37.60
CA TYR A 467 16.66 0.85 38.99
C TYR A 467 15.69 1.57 39.90
N PHE A 468 15.35 0.97 41.03
CA PHE A 468 14.44 1.58 42.00
C PHE A 468 14.82 1.12 43.39
N LYS A 469 14.92 2.01 44.29
CA LYS A 469 15.15 1.93 45.74
C LYS A 469 15.98 3.12 46.21
N LYS A 470 15.76 3.48 47.45
CA LYS A 470 16.61 4.46 48.16
C LYS A 470 18.09 4.05 48.06
N GLY A 471 18.93 4.94 47.54
CA GLY A 471 20.38 4.74 47.42
C GLY A 471 20.83 3.89 46.26
N CYS A 472 19.99 3.65 45.24
CA CYS A 472 20.35 2.86 44.07
C CYS A 472 21.19 3.59 43.02
N LEU A 473 21.21 4.94 43.06
CA LEU A 473 21.91 5.77 42.07
C LEU A 473 23.40 5.42 41.95
N PRO A 474 24.20 5.36 43.01
CA PRO A 474 25.64 5.05 42.92
C PRO A 474 25.89 3.62 42.34
N VAL A 475 24.97 2.71 42.59
CA VAL A 475 25.07 1.32 42.08
C VAL A 475 24.80 1.28 40.57
N ALA A 476 23.73 1.96 40.15
CA ALA A 476 23.34 2.03 38.75
C ALA A 476 24.37 2.78 37.89
N LEU A 477 24.98 3.85 38.40
CA LEU A 477 26.00 4.60 37.67
C LEU A 477 27.27 3.78 37.36
N ARG A 478 27.60 2.76 38.17
CA ARG A 478 28.74 1.88 37.89
C ARG A 478 28.55 1.06 36.59
N GLU A 479 27.33 0.83 36.18
CA GLU A 479 27.10 0.16 34.87
C GLU A 479 27.67 0.94 33.68
N ILE A 480 27.79 2.28 33.79
CA ILE A 480 28.33 3.11 32.71
C ILE A 480 29.74 2.66 32.34
N GLU A 481 30.58 2.32 33.32
CA GLU A 481 31.93 1.81 33.13
C GLU A 481 31.95 0.30 32.98
N GLU A 482 31.36 -0.43 33.92
CA GLU A 482 31.51 -1.89 34.06
C GLU A 482 30.75 -2.73 33.01
N VAL A 483 29.62 -2.21 32.52
CA VAL A 483 28.72 -2.95 31.62
C VAL A 483 28.59 -2.27 30.25
N LEU A 484 28.34 -0.96 30.25
CA LEU A 484 28.09 -0.19 29.03
C LEU A 484 29.38 0.28 28.35
N HIS A 485 30.52 0.26 29.10
CA HIS A 485 31.83 0.71 28.65
C HIS A 485 31.86 2.12 28.03
N ARG A 486 31.00 3.03 28.56
CA ARG A 486 30.88 4.40 28.08
C ARG A 486 31.97 5.28 28.73
N LYS A 487 32.44 6.30 27.99
CA LYS A 487 33.65 7.03 28.32
C LYS A 487 33.46 8.54 28.53
N ARG A 488 32.33 9.11 28.09
CA ARG A 488 32.12 10.57 28.12
C ARG A 488 30.65 10.85 28.44
N ALA A 489 30.36 11.49 29.54
CA ALA A 489 29.02 11.77 30.02
C ALA A 489 28.61 13.23 29.77
N PHE A 490 27.41 13.46 29.24
CA PHE A 490 26.80 14.78 29.19
C PHE A 490 25.63 14.83 30.17
N LEU A 491 25.65 15.77 31.07
CA LEU A 491 24.68 15.88 32.15
C LEU A 491 23.72 17.04 31.85
N VAL A 492 22.41 16.79 31.93
CA VAL A 492 21.37 17.80 31.71
C VAL A 492 20.56 17.97 32.99
N THR A 493 20.42 19.22 33.45
CA THR A 493 19.67 19.54 34.67
C THR A 493 19.14 20.98 34.65
N ASP A 494 18.34 21.36 35.64
CA ASP A 494 17.92 22.74 35.85
C ASP A 494 18.89 23.53 36.77
N GLU A 495 18.77 24.86 36.72
CA GLU A 495 19.61 25.77 37.45
C GLU A 495 19.54 25.57 38.99
N PHE A 496 18.33 25.24 39.50
CA PHE A 496 18.14 25.00 40.92
C PHE A 496 18.91 23.78 41.42
N LEU A 497 18.80 22.65 40.75
CA LEU A 497 19.51 21.41 41.09
C LEU A 497 21.03 21.59 40.98
N PHE A 498 21.47 22.32 39.95
CA PHE A 498 22.88 22.62 39.77
C PHE A 498 23.42 23.50 40.94
N LYS A 499 22.77 24.63 41.24
CA LYS A 499 23.19 25.57 42.31
C LYS A 499 23.05 24.97 43.72
N SER A 500 22.10 24.06 43.92
CA SER A 500 21.93 23.37 45.21
C SER A 500 23.01 22.33 45.51
N GLY A 501 23.90 22.05 44.56
CA GLY A 501 24.95 21.05 44.70
C GLY A 501 24.47 19.61 44.57
N LYS A 502 23.19 19.36 44.23
CA LYS A 502 22.64 18.00 44.08
C LYS A 502 23.29 17.20 42.94
N MET A 503 23.91 17.89 41.97
CA MET A 503 24.65 17.22 40.89
C MET A 503 25.85 16.41 41.39
N SER A 504 26.37 16.66 42.63
CA SER A 504 27.48 15.89 43.20
C SER A 504 27.17 14.38 43.28
N CYS A 505 25.91 14.01 43.43
CA CYS A 505 25.49 12.60 43.46
C CYS A 505 25.79 11.84 42.14
N ILE A 506 25.96 12.54 41.01
CA ILE A 506 26.37 12.00 39.72
C ILE A 506 27.83 12.33 39.41
N THR A 507 28.25 13.57 39.60
CA THR A 507 29.60 14.04 39.24
C THR A 507 30.74 13.39 40.06
N GLU A 508 30.53 13.15 41.35
CA GLU A 508 31.54 12.46 42.17
C GLU A 508 31.75 10.98 41.76
N PRO A 509 30.68 10.17 41.52
CA PRO A 509 30.85 8.83 40.94
C PRO A 509 31.59 8.84 39.61
N LEU A 510 31.19 9.74 38.66
CA LEU A 510 31.87 9.85 37.36
C LEU A 510 33.36 10.20 37.49
N GLN A 511 33.70 11.13 38.40
CA GLN A 511 35.10 11.46 38.68
C GLN A 511 35.90 10.27 39.24
N LYS A 512 35.30 9.48 40.15
CA LYS A 512 35.91 8.26 40.68
C LYS A 512 36.17 7.19 39.64
N MET A 513 35.28 7.09 38.62
CA MET A 513 35.42 6.21 37.48
C MET A 513 36.35 6.77 36.39
N GLY A 514 36.84 8.03 36.53
CA GLY A 514 37.67 8.70 35.54
C GLY A 514 36.93 9.05 34.24
N ILE A 515 35.61 9.14 34.29
CA ILE A 515 34.77 9.51 33.15
C ILE A 515 34.65 11.01 33.04
N PRO A 516 35.18 11.67 32.02
CA PRO A 516 35.00 13.10 31.80
C PRO A 516 33.55 13.44 31.55
N TYR A 517 33.09 14.56 32.07
CA TYR A 517 31.73 15.01 31.90
C TYR A 517 31.64 16.51 31.62
N GLN A 518 30.54 16.92 30.98
CA GLN A 518 30.12 18.31 30.80
C GLN A 518 28.69 18.46 31.32
N VAL A 519 28.39 19.59 31.97
CA VAL A 519 27.06 19.88 32.55
C VAL A 519 26.41 21.00 31.75
N PHE A 520 25.13 20.78 31.37
CA PHE A 520 24.21 21.79 30.90
C PHE A 520 23.12 22.01 31.96
N SER A 521 23.05 23.23 32.53
CA SER A 521 22.22 23.53 33.69
C SER A 521 21.14 24.59 33.45
N ASP A 522 20.95 25.01 32.19
CA ASP A 522 20.10 26.17 31.87
C ASP A 522 18.69 25.75 31.40
N VAL A 523 18.25 24.54 31.81
CA VAL A 523 16.89 24.09 31.51
C VAL A 523 15.88 24.82 32.38
N GLN A 524 14.94 25.51 31.74
CA GLN A 524 13.83 26.20 32.37
C GLN A 524 12.66 25.25 32.69
N SER A 525 11.70 25.68 33.51
CA SER A 525 10.50 24.89 33.86
C SER A 525 9.63 24.56 32.66
N ASP A 526 9.61 25.40 31.63
CA ASP A 526 9.02 25.14 30.32
C ASP A 526 10.15 25.13 29.27
N PRO A 527 10.72 23.97 28.94
CA PRO A 527 11.90 23.92 28.07
C PRO A 527 11.55 24.35 26.66
N THR A 528 12.47 25.14 26.08
CA THR A 528 12.27 25.69 24.73
C THR A 528 13.10 24.96 23.68
N LEU A 529 12.68 25.06 22.42
CA LEU A 529 13.43 24.51 21.30
C LEU A 529 14.82 25.14 21.17
N ALA A 530 14.97 26.44 21.47
CA ALA A 530 16.27 27.12 21.51
C ALA A 530 17.19 26.51 22.57
N CYS A 531 16.70 26.29 23.79
CA CYS A 531 17.45 25.61 24.85
C CYS A 531 17.91 24.21 24.40
N ALA A 532 17.06 23.44 23.75
CA ALA A 532 17.44 22.12 23.25
C ALA A 532 18.49 22.17 22.13
N LYS A 533 18.42 23.15 21.25
CA LYS A 533 19.42 23.37 20.20
C LYS A 533 20.78 23.73 20.78
N GLU A 534 20.83 24.64 21.80
CA GLU A 534 22.06 25.02 22.48
C GLU A 534 22.73 23.82 23.16
N GLY A 535 21.95 23.00 23.89
CA GLY A 535 22.46 21.78 24.50
C GLY A 535 23.00 20.78 23.48
N ALA A 536 22.33 20.62 22.35
CA ALA A 536 22.79 19.75 21.27
C ALA A 536 24.11 20.24 20.62
N GLU A 537 24.29 21.54 20.46
CA GLU A 537 25.57 22.11 19.98
C GLU A 537 26.72 21.81 20.94
N LEU A 538 26.50 21.96 22.26
CA LEU A 538 27.49 21.56 23.25
C LEU A 538 27.78 20.05 23.21
N MET A 539 26.76 19.21 23.02
CA MET A 539 26.96 17.78 22.82
C MET A 539 27.80 17.49 21.57
N ARG A 540 27.56 18.17 20.45
CA ARG A 540 28.36 18.03 19.23
C ARG A 540 29.83 18.39 19.46
N SER A 541 30.10 19.40 20.26
CA SER A 541 31.47 19.82 20.58
C SER A 541 32.15 18.85 21.55
N PHE A 542 31.40 18.32 22.51
CA PHE A 542 31.92 17.43 23.56
C PHE A 542 31.96 15.96 23.14
N GLN A 543 31.07 15.50 22.19
CA GLN A 543 30.97 14.13 21.70
C GLN A 543 30.72 13.09 22.81
N PRO A 544 29.61 13.22 23.61
CA PRO A 544 29.29 12.24 24.64
C PRO A 544 28.84 10.91 24.06
N ASP A 545 29.09 9.81 24.77
CA ASP A 545 28.55 8.49 24.49
C ASP A 545 27.51 8.01 25.54
N VAL A 546 27.30 8.85 26.58
CA VAL A 546 26.18 8.69 27.51
C VAL A 546 25.63 10.09 27.89
N ILE A 547 24.31 10.19 27.92
CA ILE A 547 23.58 11.38 28.37
C ILE A 547 22.83 11.01 29.64
N ILE A 548 22.96 11.85 30.70
CA ILE A 548 22.29 11.65 31.97
C ILE A 548 21.42 12.87 32.26
N ALA A 549 20.11 12.71 32.28
CA ALA A 549 19.17 13.76 32.66
C ALA A 549 18.80 13.63 34.14
N LEU A 550 19.14 14.63 34.95
CA LEU A 550 18.76 14.71 36.36
C LEU A 550 17.76 15.85 36.58
N GLY A 551 16.54 15.53 36.97
CA GLY A 551 15.55 16.56 37.25
C GLY A 551 14.11 16.11 37.22
N GLY A 552 13.20 17.07 37.09
CA GLY A 552 11.80 16.81 36.78
C GLY A 552 11.55 16.55 35.31
N GLY A 553 10.28 16.53 34.89
CA GLY A 553 9.90 16.32 33.49
C GLY A 553 10.61 17.27 32.52
N SER A 554 10.68 18.55 32.83
CA SER A 554 11.32 19.58 31.98
C SER A 554 12.78 19.28 31.64
N ALA A 555 13.59 18.87 32.62
CA ALA A 555 14.99 18.52 32.39
C ALA A 555 15.12 17.25 31.51
N MET A 556 14.28 16.26 31.76
CA MET A 556 14.27 15.01 30.96
C MET A 556 13.76 15.24 29.55
N ASP A 557 12.72 16.03 29.37
CA ASP A 557 12.14 16.35 28.07
C ASP A 557 13.13 17.17 27.21
N ALA A 558 13.75 18.21 27.79
CA ALA A 558 14.82 18.95 27.11
C ALA A 558 15.97 18.03 26.69
N ALA A 559 16.41 17.15 27.59
CA ALA A 559 17.50 16.20 27.31
C ALA A 559 17.15 15.22 26.19
N LYS A 560 15.90 14.73 26.12
CA LYS A 560 15.43 13.87 25.01
C LYS A 560 15.52 14.59 23.67
N ILE A 561 15.08 15.85 23.60
CA ILE A 561 15.17 16.64 22.37
C ILE A 561 16.62 16.97 22.02
N MET A 562 17.45 17.32 23.00
CA MET A 562 18.89 17.48 22.79
C MET A 562 19.53 16.22 22.23
N TRP A 563 19.15 15.05 22.74
CA TRP A 563 19.61 13.77 22.26
C TRP A 563 19.26 13.55 20.78
N VAL A 564 17.99 13.79 20.37
CA VAL A 564 17.58 13.73 18.96
C VAL A 564 18.42 14.65 18.10
N LEU A 565 18.53 15.92 18.46
CA LEU A 565 19.27 16.92 17.69
C LEU A 565 20.79 16.66 17.67
N TYR A 566 21.34 15.96 18.66
CA TYR A 566 22.74 15.54 18.71
C TYR A 566 23.01 14.38 17.73
N GLU A 567 22.14 13.35 17.74
CA GLU A 567 22.32 12.19 16.87
C GLU A 567 21.93 12.50 15.42
N HIS A 568 20.86 13.28 15.22
CA HIS A 568 20.25 13.62 13.93
C HIS A 568 20.08 15.14 13.78
N PRO A 569 21.14 15.87 13.42
CA PRO A 569 21.08 17.34 13.31
C PRO A 569 20.11 17.85 12.25
N ASP A 570 19.84 17.03 11.24
CA ASP A 570 18.96 17.35 10.09
C ASP A 570 17.48 16.97 10.34
N ALA A 571 17.14 16.46 11.55
CA ALA A 571 15.76 16.10 11.89
C ALA A 571 14.85 17.33 11.89
N ASP A 572 13.75 17.29 11.17
CA ASP A 572 12.79 18.38 11.10
C ASP A 572 11.87 18.33 12.33
N PHE A 573 11.93 19.40 13.12
CA PHE A 573 11.15 19.49 14.35
C PHE A 573 9.64 19.60 14.08
N ALA A 574 9.23 20.34 13.05
CA ALA A 574 7.82 20.49 12.71
C ALA A 574 7.20 19.16 12.28
N ASP A 575 7.94 18.37 11.51
CA ASP A 575 7.53 17.03 11.11
C ASP A 575 7.46 16.04 12.30
N MET A 576 8.44 16.12 13.22
CA MET A 576 8.43 15.32 14.47
C MET A 576 7.22 15.65 15.37
N ALA A 577 6.81 16.92 15.40
CA ALA A 577 5.69 17.40 16.21
C ALA A 577 4.32 17.12 15.61
N MET A 578 4.27 16.60 14.36
CA MET A 578 3.03 16.31 13.68
C MET A 578 2.20 15.27 14.45
N ARG A 579 0.91 15.59 14.65
CA ARG A 579 -0.03 14.63 15.23
C ARG A 579 -0.20 13.40 14.35
N PHE A 580 -0.34 12.24 14.96
CA PHE A 580 -0.65 10.96 14.30
C PHE A 580 -1.88 10.30 14.97
N LEU A 581 -2.59 9.48 14.24
CA LEU A 581 -3.69 8.67 14.78
C LEU A 581 -3.22 7.31 15.29
N ASP A 582 -2.21 6.74 14.65
CA ASP A 582 -1.57 5.49 15.04
C ASP A 582 -0.05 5.65 14.89
N ILE A 583 0.69 5.46 15.99
CA ILE A 583 2.15 5.61 16.00
C ILE A 583 2.87 4.70 14.99
N ARG A 584 2.23 3.60 14.56
CA ARG A 584 2.75 2.66 13.55
C ARG A 584 2.57 3.14 12.11
N LYS A 585 1.78 4.20 11.88
CA LYS A 585 1.37 4.69 10.55
C LYS A 585 1.62 6.19 10.41
N ARG A 586 2.75 6.65 10.92
CA ARG A 586 3.13 8.06 10.81
C ARG A 586 3.56 8.40 9.39
N THR A 587 3.27 9.62 8.98
CA THR A 587 3.77 10.18 7.71
C THR A 587 5.26 10.48 7.78
N TYR A 588 5.73 10.97 8.95
CA TYR A 588 7.14 11.21 9.24
C TYR A 588 7.71 10.02 10.03
N GLU A 589 8.76 9.40 9.52
CA GLU A 589 9.51 8.38 10.25
C GLU A 589 10.47 9.03 11.24
N PHE A 590 10.26 8.77 12.53
CA PHE A 590 11.13 9.28 13.56
C PHE A 590 12.52 8.63 13.46
N PRO A 591 13.63 9.38 13.56
CA PRO A 591 14.96 8.80 13.39
C PRO A 591 15.28 7.76 14.48
N GLU A 592 16.04 6.73 14.13
CA GLU A 592 16.51 5.74 15.10
C GLU A 592 17.49 6.36 16.09
N MET A 593 17.31 6.07 17.39
CA MET A 593 18.07 6.67 18.46
C MET A 593 18.98 5.67 19.20
N GLY A 594 20.04 6.18 19.82
CA GLY A 594 20.94 5.40 20.67
C GLY A 594 22.20 4.88 19.98
N GLU A 595 22.49 5.32 18.75
CA GLU A 595 23.73 4.97 18.06
C GLU A 595 24.95 5.70 18.68
N LYS A 596 24.82 7.01 18.95
CA LYS A 596 25.92 7.81 19.48
C LYS A 596 25.96 7.80 21.00
N ALA A 597 24.81 7.90 21.66
CA ALA A 597 24.75 8.06 23.11
C ALA A 597 23.65 7.22 23.76
N TYR A 598 23.97 6.57 24.87
CA TYR A 598 23.03 5.86 25.74
C TYR A 598 22.35 6.87 26.70
N PHE A 599 21.00 6.85 26.74
CA PHE A 599 20.24 7.82 27.53
C PHE A 599 19.81 7.28 28.89
N ILE A 600 20.18 7.97 29.96
CA ILE A 600 19.82 7.64 31.33
C ILE A 600 18.96 8.75 31.91
N ALA A 601 17.79 8.43 32.44
CA ALA A 601 16.90 9.37 33.11
C ALA A 601 16.88 9.16 34.62
N VAL A 602 17.06 10.23 35.38
CA VAL A 602 17.12 10.24 36.86
C VAL A 602 16.11 11.26 37.38
N PRO A 603 14.87 10.86 37.75
CA PRO A 603 13.85 11.78 38.20
C PRO A 603 14.12 12.30 39.63
N THR A 604 13.77 13.55 39.86
CA THR A 604 13.81 14.20 41.21
C THR A 604 12.42 14.54 41.75
N SER A 605 11.37 14.18 40.98
CA SER A 605 9.97 14.35 41.38
C SER A 605 9.18 13.06 41.10
N SER A 606 8.07 12.89 41.83
CA SER A 606 7.19 11.72 41.68
C SER A 606 5.86 12.15 41.01
N GLY A 607 5.82 12.26 39.70
CA GLY A 607 4.64 12.76 39.00
C GLY A 607 4.63 12.44 37.51
N THR A 608 5.52 13.03 36.72
CA THR A 608 5.48 13.03 35.27
C THR A 608 5.74 11.67 34.61
N GLY A 609 6.54 10.80 35.26
CA GLY A 609 6.94 9.53 34.66
C GLY A 609 7.82 9.65 33.41
N SER A 610 8.37 10.85 33.09
CA SER A 610 9.15 11.07 31.86
C SER A 610 10.36 10.14 31.75
N GLU A 611 10.89 9.63 32.88
CA GLU A 611 11.98 8.65 32.92
C GLU A 611 11.65 7.30 32.25
N VAL A 612 10.37 6.98 32.05
CA VAL A 612 9.89 5.72 31.46
C VAL A 612 8.93 5.92 30.30
N THR A 613 8.85 7.13 29.75
CA THR A 613 7.89 7.46 28.69
C THR A 613 8.56 7.85 27.37
N PRO A 614 7.91 7.61 26.25
CA PRO A 614 8.37 7.98 24.91
C PRO A 614 7.95 9.42 24.53
N PHE A 615 7.65 10.27 25.51
CA PHE A 615 7.13 11.62 25.28
C PHE A 615 8.17 12.67 25.68
N ALA A 616 8.11 13.83 25.01
CA ALA A 616 8.79 15.04 25.42
C ALA A 616 7.92 16.25 25.05
N VAL A 617 7.67 17.14 25.99
CA VAL A 617 6.94 18.38 25.75
C VAL A 617 7.94 19.53 25.64
N ILE A 618 7.86 20.26 24.51
CA ILE A 618 8.75 21.38 24.25
C ILE A 618 7.96 22.59 23.73
N THR A 619 8.42 23.81 24.10
CA THR A 619 7.81 25.06 23.65
C THR A 619 8.58 25.60 22.44
N ASP A 620 7.86 25.83 21.33
CA ASP A 620 8.40 26.61 20.21
C ASP A 620 8.22 28.11 20.50
N GLU A 621 9.33 28.78 20.68
CA GLU A 621 9.34 30.23 21.04
C GLU A 621 8.82 31.12 19.91
N ALA A 622 8.92 30.66 18.65
CA ALA A 622 8.47 31.43 17.49
C ALA A 622 6.94 31.52 17.43
N THR A 623 6.26 30.47 17.89
CA THR A 623 4.79 30.38 17.89
C THR A 623 4.16 30.48 19.27
N GLY A 624 4.95 30.30 20.35
CA GLY A 624 4.47 30.15 21.72
C GLY A 624 3.73 28.84 21.99
N ALA A 625 3.68 27.93 21.03
CA ALA A 625 2.94 26.66 21.13
C ALA A 625 3.78 25.61 21.87
N LYS A 626 3.09 24.77 22.68
CA LYS A 626 3.66 23.58 23.28
C LYS A 626 3.36 22.36 22.42
N TYR A 627 4.40 21.64 22.03
CA TYR A 627 4.30 20.44 21.21
C TYR A 627 4.63 19.20 22.05
N PRO A 628 3.68 18.29 22.27
CA PRO A 628 3.96 16.99 22.82
C PRO A 628 4.53 16.08 21.71
N LEU A 629 5.83 15.89 21.69
CA LEU A 629 6.50 14.91 20.85
C LEU A 629 6.27 13.51 21.41
N ALA A 630 5.93 12.58 20.57
CA ALA A 630 5.62 11.22 20.96
C ALA A 630 6.22 10.21 19.98
N ASP A 631 7.25 9.51 20.40
CA ASP A 631 7.80 8.38 19.67
C ASP A 631 8.59 7.46 20.59
N TYR A 632 8.52 6.14 20.39
CA TYR A 632 9.26 5.18 21.21
C TYR A 632 10.79 5.32 21.11
N GLN A 633 11.31 6.02 20.13
CA GLN A 633 12.71 6.39 20.01
C GLN A 633 13.16 7.37 21.12
N LEU A 634 12.22 8.12 21.71
CA LEU A 634 12.48 9.00 22.84
C LEU A 634 12.48 8.27 24.21
N LEU A 635 12.16 6.98 24.23
CA LEU A 635 12.16 6.21 25.47
C LEU A 635 13.59 6.09 26.03
N PRO A 636 13.85 6.49 27.29
CA PRO A 636 15.16 6.34 27.90
C PRO A 636 15.62 4.88 27.89
N ASN A 637 16.93 4.67 27.70
CA ASN A 637 17.49 3.32 27.76
C ASN A 637 17.51 2.78 29.21
N MET A 638 17.76 3.66 30.18
CA MET A 638 17.79 3.34 31.60
C MET A 638 17.08 4.42 32.40
N ALA A 639 16.29 4.03 33.42
CA ALA A 639 15.72 4.89 34.42
C ALA A 639 16.28 4.55 35.80
N ILE A 640 16.63 5.58 36.62
CA ILE A 640 17.17 5.39 37.96
C ILE A 640 16.32 6.16 38.93
N ILE A 641 15.45 5.49 39.66
CA ILE A 641 14.49 6.05 40.60
C ILE A 641 15.06 5.93 42.01
N ASP A 642 15.91 6.89 42.38
CA ASP A 642 16.48 6.97 43.73
C ASP A 642 15.67 7.93 44.64
N THR A 643 14.99 7.36 45.63
CA THR A 643 14.08 8.10 46.49
C THR A 643 14.80 9.21 47.31
N ASP A 644 16.10 9.10 47.55
CA ASP A 644 16.86 10.15 48.22
C ASP A 644 16.82 11.50 47.50
N LEU A 645 16.69 11.47 46.17
CA LEU A 645 16.57 12.65 45.33
C LEU A 645 15.20 13.36 45.48
N MET A 646 14.18 12.63 45.93
CA MET A 646 12.79 13.08 46.03
C MET A 646 12.38 13.46 47.46
N MET A 647 13.22 13.19 48.48
CA MET A 647 12.89 13.42 49.88
C MET A 647 12.55 14.86 50.18
N SER A 648 13.29 15.81 49.59
CA SER A 648 13.11 17.26 49.78
C SER A 648 12.09 17.93 48.85
N GLN A 649 11.24 17.16 48.16
CA GLN A 649 10.24 17.72 47.26
C GLN A 649 9.22 18.61 48.02
N PRO A 650 9.03 19.88 47.63
CA PRO A 650 8.12 20.82 48.33
C PRO A 650 6.66 20.34 48.33
N ARG A 651 5.90 20.77 49.36
CA ARG A 651 4.48 20.34 49.50
C ARG A 651 3.61 20.63 48.29
N GLY A 652 3.71 21.84 47.70
CA GLY A 652 2.93 22.19 46.49
C GLY A 652 3.28 21.32 45.31
N LEU A 653 4.56 21.04 45.09
CA LEU A 653 5.00 20.13 44.02
C LEU A 653 4.59 18.68 44.34
N THR A 654 4.64 18.24 45.60
CA THR A 654 4.18 16.93 46.02
C THR A 654 2.69 16.72 45.69
N ALA A 655 1.84 17.73 45.99
CA ALA A 655 0.42 17.69 45.67
C ALA A 655 0.16 17.60 44.15
N ALA A 656 0.74 18.57 43.42
CA ALA A 656 0.52 18.66 41.97
C ALA A 656 1.01 17.39 41.24
N SER A 657 2.25 16.96 41.50
CA SER A 657 2.82 15.77 40.84
C SER A 657 2.16 14.47 41.27
N GLY A 658 1.73 14.33 42.53
CA GLY A 658 1.04 13.14 42.98
C GLY A 658 -0.37 12.99 42.39
N ILE A 659 -1.11 14.09 42.23
CA ILE A 659 -2.39 14.09 41.51
C ILE A 659 -2.18 13.85 40.03
N ASP A 660 -1.14 14.39 39.41
CA ASP A 660 -0.76 14.13 38.04
C ASP A 660 -0.56 12.64 37.79
N ALA A 661 0.22 11.97 38.63
CA ALA A 661 0.39 10.49 38.54
C ALA A 661 -0.94 9.73 38.72
N MET A 662 -1.88 10.25 39.51
CA MET A 662 -3.22 9.68 39.64
C MET A 662 -4.00 9.78 38.32
N VAL A 663 -3.96 10.96 37.69
CA VAL A 663 -4.65 11.19 36.41
C VAL A 663 -4.02 10.36 35.30
N HIS A 664 -2.69 10.26 35.26
CA HIS A 664 -1.99 9.34 34.35
C HIS A 664 -2.52 7.90 34.48
N ALA A 665 -2.64 7.38 35.70
CA ALA A 665 -3.12 6.04 35.92
C ALA A 665 -4.60 5.86 35.57
N LEU A 666 -5.46 6.87 35.86
CA LEU A 666 -6.90 6.82 35.52
C LEU A 666 -7.14 6.88 34.01
N GLU A 667 -6.44 7.79 33.31
CA GLU A 667 -6.58 7.89 31.85
C GLU A 667 -5.99 6.69 31.13
N ALA A 668 -4.82 6.19 31.54
CA ALA A 668 -4.24 4.98 30.98
C ALA A 668 -5.15 3.76 31.18
N TYR A 669 -5.80 3.64 32.34
CA TYR A 669 -6.73 2.54 32.61
C TYR A 669 -8.00 2.61 31.80
N ALA A 670 -8.58 3.80 31.60
CA ALA A 670 -9.79 3.99 30.82
C ALA A 670 -9.53 4.12 29.32
N SER A 671 -8.27 4.23 28.87
CA SER A 671 -7.87 4.45 27.49
C SER A 671 -8.40 3.37 26.55
N VAL A 672 -8.70 3.74 25.30
CA VAL A 672 -9.03 2.79 24.21
C VAL A 672 -7.85 1.88 23.85
N MET A 673 -6.65 2.19 24.32
CA MET A 673 -5.41 1.41 24.12
C MET A 673 -4.98 0.61 25.37
N ALA A 674 -5.80 0.58 26.42
CA ALA A 674 -5.49 -0.16 27.64
C ALA A 674 -5.34 -1.66 27.38
N THR A 675 -4.43 -2.29 28.14
CA THR A 675 -4.13 -3.73 28.08
C THR A 675 -3.95 -4.28 29.48
N ASP A 676 -4.00 -5.61 29.66
CA ASP A 676 -3.73 -6.27 30.95
C ASP A 676 -2.40 -5.82 31.59
N PHE A 677 -1.38 -5.53 30.77
CA PHE A 677 -0.08 -5.04 31.25
C PHE A 677 -0.18 -3.62 31.81
N THR A 678 -0.85 -2.72 31.09
CA THR A 678 -1.03 -1.33 31.53
C THR A 678 -1.98 -1.24 32.71
N ASP A 679 -3.01 -2.08 32.75
CA ASP A 679 -4.01 -2.15 33.81
C ASP A 679 -3.38 -2.53 35.15
N GLY A 680 -2.56 -3.58 35.16
CA GLY A 680 -1.86 -4.00 36.39
C GLY A 680 -0.98 -2.90 36.97
N LEU A 681 -0.29 -2.12 36.12
CA LEU A 681 0.53 -1.01 36.54
C LEU A 681 -0.30 0.18 37.05
N ALA A 682 -1.35 0.56 36.31
CA ALA A 682 -2.24 1.67 36.66
C ALA A 682 -2.98 1.44 37.97
N LEU A 683 -3.57 0.26 38.18
CA LEU A 683 -4.25 -0.10 39.43
C LEU A 683 -3.30 -0.05 40.62
N LYS A 684 -2.09 -0.60 40.46
CA LYS A 684 -1.10 -0.57 41.55
C LYS A 684 -0.62 0.83 41.85
N ALA A 685 -0.45 1.67 40.85
CA ALA A 685 -0.14 3.09 41.00
C ALA A 685 -1.24 3.80 41.78
N LEU A 686 -2.51 3.66 41.38
CA LEU A 686 -3.66 4.25 42.09
C LEU A 686 -3.70 3.87 43.58
N LYS A 687 -3.55 2.58 43.88
CA LYS A 687 -3.55 2.11 45.28
C LYS A 687 -2.47 2.77 46.09
N ASN A 688 -1.27 2.91 45.56
CA ASN A 688 -0.17 3.55 46.25
C ASN A 688 -0.44 5.05 46.43
N ILE A 689 -0.96 5.74 45.42
CA ILE A 689 -1.26 7.18 45.47
C ILE A 689 -2.31 7.48 46.54
N PHE A 690 -3.46 6.80 46.51
CA PHE A 690 -4.51 6.99 47.52
C PHE A 690 -4.06 6.67 48.95
N THR A 691 -3.09 5.77 49.09
CA THR A 691 -2.57 5.37 50.39
C THR A 691 -1.50 6.34 50.94
N TYR A 692 -0.55 6.76 50.07
CA TYR A 692 0.69 7.39 50.52
C TYR A 692 0.86 8.88 50.14
N LEU A 693 0.10 9.40 49.14
CA LEU A 693 0.20 10.80 48.77
C LEU A 693 -0.14 11.76 49.96
N PRO A 694 -1.20 11.52 50.75
CA PRO A 694 -1.49 12.34 51.90
C PRO A 694 -0.33 12.40 52.92
N GLU A 695 0.29 11.26 53.22
CA GLU A 695 1.42 11.16 54.13
C GLU A 695 2.65 11.91 53.59
N CYS A 696 2.94 11.79 52.29
CA CYS A 696 4.02 12.57 51.64
C CYS A 696 3.77 14.08 51.70
N TYR A 697 2.53 14.51 51.55
CA TYR A 697 2.14 15.91 51.61
C TYR A 697 2.25 16.51 53.04
N GLU A 698 1.80 15.73 54.03
CA GLU A 698 1.76 16.15 55.42
C GLU A 698 3.15 16.11 56.08
N ASN A 699 3.90 15.03 55.87
CA ASN A 699 5.13 14.72 56.58
C ASN A 699 6.42 14.99 55.81
N GLY A 700 6.34 15.19 54.48
CA GLY A 700 7.47 15.57 53.59
C GLY A 700 8.65 14.60 53.70
N GLU A 701 9.82 15.12 54.09
CA GLU A 701 11.06 14.34 54.21
C GLU A 701 11.07 13.35 55.35
N HIS A 702 10.12 13.46 56.29
CA HIS A 702 9.97 12.53 57.40
C HIS A 702 9.14 11.26 57.07
N ALA A 703 8.74 11.11 55.83
CA ALA A 703 7.94 9.96 55.30
C ALA A 703 8.69 9.16 54.22
N PRO A 704 9.86 8.56 54.51
CA PRO A 704 10.70 7.91 53.48
C PRO A 704 10.01 6.72 52.80
N VAL A 705 9.19 5.95 53.51
CA VAL A 705 8.45 4.83 52.95
C VAL A 705 7.36 5.34 51.99
N ALA A 706 6.63 6.36 52.42
CA ALA A 706 5.60 6.95 51.56
C ALA A 706 6.21 7.57 50.30
N ARG A 707 7.36 8.28 50.42
CA ARG A 707 8.09 8.79 49.26
C ARG A 707 8.53 7.71 48.29
N GLU A 708 9.07 6.57 48.78
CA GLU A 708 9.43 5.44 47.92
C GLU A 708 8.19 4.87 47.21
N LYS A 709 7.07 4.75 47.90
CA LYS A 709 5.82 4.26 47.31
C LYS A 709 5.25 5.22 46.28
N MET A 710 5.37 6.53 46.50
CA MET A 710 4.96 7.55 45.53
C MET A 710 5.89 7.59 44.31
N ALA A 711 7.20 7.46 44.48
CA ALA A 711 8.15 7.33 43.38
C ALA A 711 7.80 6.12 42.47
N ASN A 712 7.60 4.96 43.10
CA ASN A 712 7.20 3.74 42.37
C ASN A 712 5.85 3.92 41.70
N ALA A 713 4.88 4.61 42.33
CA ALA A 713 3.56 4.84 41.73
C ALA A 713 3.64 5.73 40.49
N SER A 714 4.42 6.80 40.56
CA SER A 714 4.68 7.69 39.42
C SER A 714 5.28 6.94 38.23
N THR A 715 6.32 6.12 38.46
CA THR A 715 6.97 5.32 37.42
C THR A 715 6.03 4.27 36.85
N MET A 716 5.22 3.58 37.69
CA MET A 716 4.23 2.61 37.20
C MET A 716 3.14 3.28 36.35
N ALA A 717 2.63 4.44 36.77
CA ALA A 717 1.68 5.23 35.99
C ALA A 717 2.33 5.70 34.67
N GLY A 718 3.60 6.09 34.70
CA GLY A 718 4.42 6.42 33.53
C GLY A 718 4.50 5.27 32.52
N MET A 719 4.84 4.06 33.00
CA MET A 719 4.87 2.86 32.15
C MET A 719 3.49 2.50 31.57
N ALA A 720 2.42 2.71 32.35
CA ALA A 720 1.06 2.44 31.91
C ALA A 720 0.70 3.38 30.74
N PHE A 721 0.79 4.69 30.93
CA PHE A 721 0.39 5.62 29.88
C PHE A 721 1.39 5.72 28.72
N ALA A 722 2.64 5.35 28.88
CA ALA A 722 3.59 5.21 27.78
C ALA A 722 3.11 4.21 26.71
N ASN A 723 2.30 3.24 27.11
CA ASN A 723 1.77 2.19 26.23
C ASN A 723 0.26 2.32 25.95
N ALA A 724 -0.52 2.85 26.91
CA ALA A 724 -1.95 3.09 26.74
C ALA A 724 -2.29 4.50 26.26
N PHE A 725 -1.33 5.42 26.23
CA PHE A 725 -1.53 6.85 26.02
C PHE A 725 -2.43 7.49 27.11
N LEU A 726 -2.78 8.75 26.90
CA LEU A 726 -3.59 9.55 27.81
C LEU A 726 -4.94 9.91 27.14
N GLY A 727 -5.71 10.79 27.73
CA GLY A 727 -7.00 11.19 27.24
C GLY A 727 -7.20 12.70 27.17
N VAL A 728 -8.46 13.11 27.09
CA VAL A 728 -8.85 14.51 26.94
C VAL A 728 -8.52 15.37 28.16
N CYS A 729 -8.32 14.76 29.35
CA CYS A 729 -7.87 15.50 30.54
C CYS A 729 -6.52 16.14 30.32
N HIS A 730 -5.54 15.36 29.89
CA HIS A 730 -4.23 15.89 29.55
C HIS A 730 -4.26 16.86 28.37
N SER A 731 -5.04 16.58 27.32
CA SER A 731 -5.21 17.50 26.19
C SER A 731 -5.67 18.88 26.63
N MET A 732 -6.65 18.95 27.53
CA MET A 732 -7.18 20.19 28.08
C MET A 732 -6.20 20.82 29.06
N ALA A 733 -5.54 20.05 29.92
CA ALA A 733 -4.55 20.54 30.90
C ALA A 733 -3.35 21.18 30.23
N HIS A 734 -2.88 20.66 29.10
CA HIS A 734 -1.81 21.25 28.29
C HIS A 734 -2.12 22.72 27.95
N LYS A 735 -3.38 22.99 27.54
CA LYS A 735 -3.79 24.33 27.10
C LYS A 735 -3.97 25.28 28.30
N LEU A 736 -4.48 24.80 29.43
CA LEU A 736 -4.49 25.61 30.68
C LEU A 736 -3.08 26.00 31.13
N GLY A 737 -2.12 25.12 31.00
CA GLY A 737 -0.72 25.43 31.25
C GLY A 737 -0.14 26.42 30.24
N ALA A 738 -0.44 26.29 28.97
CA ALA A 738 0.08 27.15 27.90
C ALA A 738 -0.48 28.57 27.96
N PHE A 739 -1.81 28.72 28.12
CA PHE A 739 -2.49 30.03 28.07
C PHE A 739 -2.55 30.75 29.45
N HIS A 740 -2.64 29.99 30.53
CA HIS A 740 -2.88 30.55 31.87
C HIS A 740 -1.80 30.21 32.91
N HIS A 741 -0.72 29.53 32.48
CA HIS A 741 0.44 29.18 33.33
C HIS A 741 0.08 28.38 34.58
N LEU A 742 -1.02 27.61 34.56
CA LEU A 742 -1.37 26.70 35.63
C LEU A 742 -0.36 25.53 35.69
N PRO A 743 0.11 25.15 36.89
CA PRO A 743 0.94 23.96 37.03
C PRO A 743 0.23 22.74 36.48
N HIS A 744 0.94 21.91 35.71
CA HIS A 744 0.35 20.81 34.94
C HIS A 744 -0.52 19.86 35.79
N GLY A 745 -0.02 19.37 36.91
CA GLY A 745 -0.80 18.49 37.78
C GLY A 745 -2.00 19.19 38.46
N VAL A 746 -1.96 20.52 38.65
CA VAL A 746 -3.13 21.29 39.08
C VAL A 746 -4.17 21.36 37.98
N ALA A 747 -3.77 21.66 36.74
CA ALA A 747 -4.67 21.70 35.62
C ALA A 747 -5.40 20.36 35.43
N ASN A 748 -4.67 19.25 35.51
CA ASN A 748 -5.23 17.90 35.49
C ASN A 748 -6.21 17.64 36.64
N ALA A 749 -5.87 18.10 37.87
CA ALA A 749 -6.72 17.94 39.05
C ALA A 749 -8.06 18.67 38.91
N LEU A 750 -8.09 19.85 38.26
CA LEU A 750 -9.30 20.64 38.05
C LEU A 750 -10.27 20.05 37.07
N LEU A 751 -9.78 19.17 36.17
CA LEU A 751 -10.55 18.63 35.03
C LEU A 751 -11.03 17.20 35.24
N ILE A 752 -10.26 16.37 35.94
CA ILE A 752 -10.38 14.89 35.89
C ILE A 752 -11.78 14.37 36.29
N THR A 753 -12.40 14.89 37.34
CA THR A 753 -13.70 14.39 37.82
C THR A 753 -14.84 14.67 36.84
N ASP A 754 -14.83 15.83 36.20
CA ASP A 754 -15.81 16.17 35.18
C ASP A 754 -15.58 15.36 33.88
N ILE A 755 -14.34 15.11 33.55
CA ILE A 755 -13.99 14.28 32.41
C ILE A 755 -14.34 12.79 32.65
N MET A 756 -14.16 12.28 33.87
CA MET A 756 -14.63 10.94 34.19
C MET A 756 -16.17 10.83 34.02
N ARG A 757 -16.95 11.84 34.45
CA ARG A 757 -18.40 11.90 34.20
C ARG A 757 -18.74 11.98 32.70
N TYR A 758 -17.93 12.73 31.94
CA TYR A 758 -18.07 12.82 30.49
C TYR A 758 -17.86 11.46 29.80
N ASN A 759 -16.85 10.73 30.24
CA ASN A 759 -16.41 9.48 29.60
C ASN A 759 -17.37 8.29 29.80
N ILE A 760 -18.22 8.25 30.83
CA ILE A 760 -19.11 7.13 31.16
C ILE A 760 -20.38 7.05 30.29
N ALA A 761 -20.56 7.92 29.29
CA ALA A 761 -21.73 7.90 28.44
C ALA A 761 -21.85 6.61 27.65
N ASP A 762 -23.01 5.92 27.76
CA ASP A 762 -23.29 4.69 27.02
C ASP A 762 -23.52 4.92 25.52
N ALA A 763 -24.02 6.09 25.14
CA ALA A 763 -24.29 6.48 23.77
C ALA A 763 -23.62 7.81 23.42
N PRO A 764 -22.28 7.84 23.31
CA PRO A 764 -21.56 9.05 22.92
C PRO A 764 -21.86 9.43 21.47
N GLN A 765 -21.86 10.72 21.15
CA GLN A 765 -22.04 11.18 19.76
C GLN A 765 -20.91 10.71 18.84
N LYS A 766 -19.70 10.56 19.35
CA LYS A 766 -18.54 10.00 18.66
C LYS A 766 -17.78 9.03 19.56
N MET A 767 -17.33 7.95 18.95
CA MET A 767 -16.36 7.02 19.53
C MET A 767 -15.01 7.17 18.83
N GLY A 768 -13.93 6.82 19.53
CA GLY A 768 -12.62 6.64 18.92
C GLY A 768 -12.62 5.49 17.91
N THR A 769 -11.73 5.55 16.92
CA THR A 769 -11.61 4.54 15.86
C THR A 769 -10.56 3.47 16.17
N PHE A 770 -10.30 3.19 17.43
CA PHE A 770 -9.30 2.20 17.81
C PHE A 770 -9.88 0.78 17.79
N SER A 771 -9.17 -0.15 17.12
CA SER A 771 -9.70 -1.49 16.82
C SER A 771 -10.00 -2.32 18.07
N GLN A 772 -9.27 -2.10 19.17
CA GLN A 772 -9.46 -2.85 20.41
C GLN A 772 -10.54 -2.26 21.35
N TYR A 773 -11.20 -1.17 20.97
CA TYR A 773 -12.28 -0.55 21.75
C TYR A 773 -13.63 -0.73 21.05
N PRO A 774 -14.33 -1.86 21.25
CA PRO A 774 -15.52 -2.23 20.49
C PRO A 774 -16.79 -1.49 20.89
N TYR A 775 -16.88 -1.04 22.16
CA TYR A 775 -18.05 -0.38 22.74
C TYR A 775 -17.63 0.50 23.92
N PRO A 776 -18.45 1.48 24.32
CA PRO A 776 -18.20 2.27 25.53
C PRO A 776 -18.16 1.39 26.78
N ASN A 777 -17.07 1.42 27.52
CA ASN A 777 -16.89 0.64 28.75
C ASN A 777 -16.21 1.41 29.89
N ALA A 778 -16.19 2.74 29.83
CA ALA A 778 -15.50 3.56 30.81
C ALA A 778 -16.08 3.41 32.24
N LEU A 779 -17.41 3.28 32.39
CA LEU A 779 -18.03 3.10 33.71
C LEU A 779 -17.55 1.84 34.42
N PRO A 780 -17.61 0.62 33.85
CA PRO A 780 -17.05 -0.59 34.47
C PRO A 780 -15.56 -0.42 34.83
N ARG A 781 -14.77 0.20 33.94
CA ARG A 781 -13.33 0.43 34.15
C ARG A 781 -13.05 1.33 35.36
N TYR A 782 -13.78 2.42 35.50
CA TYR A 782 -13.66 3.28 36.70
C TYR A 782 -14.18 2.60 37.98
N CYS A 783 -15.20 1.75 37.89
CA CYS A 783 -15.66 0.94 39.00
C CYS A 783 -14.63 -0.08 39.47
N GLU A 784 -13.87 -0.68 38.55
CA GLU A 784 -12.74 -1.57 38.91
C GLU A 784 -11.65 -0.79 39.65
N CYS A 785 -11.25 0.41 39.19
CA CYS A 785 -10.34 1.31 39.90
C CYS A 785 -10.86 1.61 41.32
N ALA A 786 -12.14 1.99 41.44
CA ALA A 786 -12.79 2.31 42.69
C ALA A 786 -12.71 1.16 43.70
N ARG A 787 -13.12 -0.04 43.28
CA ARG A 787 -13.07 -1.23 44.13
C ARG A 787 -11.66 -1.60 44.53
N PHE A 788 -10.68 -1.44 43.64
CA PHE A 788 -9.28 -1.72 43.94
C PHE A 788 -8.69 -0.80 45.01
N VAL A 789 -9.16 0.47 45.07
CA VAL A 789 -8.77 1.42 46.15
C VAL A 789 -9.72 1.41 47.34
N GLY A 790 -10.62 0.43 47.45
CA GLY A 790 -11.48 0.19 48.60
C GLY A 790 -12.78 1.00 48.62
N VAL A 791 -13.27 1.45 47.44
CA VAL A 791 -14.60 2.08 47.33
C VAL A 791 -15.63 1.04 46.91
N ASN A 792 -16.78 1.04 47.54
CA ASN A 792 -17.89 0.10 47.29
C ASN A 792 -19.22 0.88 47.13
N GLY A 793 -20.21 0.21 46.57
CA GLY A 793 -21.60 0.68 46.45
C GLY A 793 -22.48 -0.47 46.00
N SER A 794 -23.78 -0.25 45.96
CA SER A 794 -24.80 -1.26 45.62
C SER A 794 -24.98 -1.41 44.08
N THR A 795 -24.67 -0.39 43.33
CA THR A 795 -24.66 -0.36 41.85
C THR A 795 -23.36 0.23 41.34
N ASP A 796 -23.07 0.08 40.06
CA ASP A 796 -21.87 0.64 39.43
C ASP A 796 -21.93 2.17 39.44
N GLU A 797 -23.10 2.77 39.28
CA GLU A 797 -23.28 4.23 39.37
C GLU A 797 -22.97 4.74 40.79
N GLU A 798 -23.42 4.03 41.83
CA GLU A 798 -23.09 4.39 43.18
C GLU A 798 -21.59 4.20 43.48
N VAL A 799 -20.98 3.12 43.02
CA VAL A 799 -19.50 2.92 43.11
C VAL A 799 -18.76 4.07 42.45
N PHE A 800 -19.20 4.45 41.24
CA PHE A 800 -18.58 5.53 40.48
C PHE A 800 -18.69 6.89 41.20
N GLU A 801 -19.89 7.27 41.66
CA GLU A 801 -20.08 8.54 42.39
C GLU A 801 -19.26 8.55 43.71
N ASN A 802 -19.25 7.45 44.47
CA ASN A 802 -18.42 7.31 45.65
C ASN A 802 -16.92 7.42 45.32
N PHE A 803 -16.51 6.98 44.15
CA PHE A 803 -15.12 7.12 43.70
C PHE A 803 -14.77 8.57 43.40
N LEU A 804 -15.66 9.31 42.73
CA LEU A 804 -15.45 10.73 42.50
C LEU A 804 -15.36 11.52 43.80
N VAL A 805 -16.20 11.20 44.79
CA VAL A 805 -16.11 11.81 46.13
C VAL A 805 -14.74 11.54 46.77
N LYS A 806 -14.27 10.31 46.71
CA LYS A 806 -12.94 9.93 47.23
C LYS A 806 -11.80 10.68 46.52
N ILE A 807 -11.90 10.90 45.19
CA ILE A 807 -10.92 11.72 44.45
C ILE A 807 -10.96 13.18 44.94
N GLU A 808 -12.14 13.76 45.08
CA GLU A 808 -12.29 15.13 45.58
C GLU A 808 -11.78 15.30 47.02
N GLU A 809 -12.01 14.33 47.91
CA GLU A 809 -11.46 14.30 49.25
C GLU A 809 -9.91 14.29 49.25
N LEU A 810 -9.32 13.46 48.37
CA LEU A 810 -7.87 13.43 48.21
C LEU A 810 -7.33 14.76 47.71
N LYS A 811 -7.94 15.37 46.67
CA LYS A 811 -7.59 16.70 46.14
C LYS A 811 -7.64 17.78 47.23
N ALA A 812 -8.71 17.82 48.00
CA ALA A 812 -8.89 18.76 49.11
C ALA A 812 -7.83 18.57 50.20
N ARG A 813 -7.53 17.30 50.58
CA ARG A 813 -6.54 16.94 51.59
C ARG A 813 -5.12 17.40 51.24
N VAL A 814 -4.78 17.38 49.94
CA VAL A 814 -3.45 17.85 49.47
C VAL A 814 -3.48 19.32 49.01
N GLY A 815 -4.56 20.07 49.30
CA GLY A 815 -4.62 21.50 49.14
C GLY A 815 -4.90 21.99 47.71
N ILE A 816 -5.44 21.12 46.82
CA ILE A 816 -5.91 21.55 45.51
C ILE A 816 -7.21 22.36 45.63
N LYS A 817 -7.28 23.51 44.99
CA LYS A 817 -8.46 24.37 45.01
C LYS A 817 -9.52 23.85 44.03
N LYS A 818 -10.74 24.38 44.06
CA LYS A 818 -11.91 23.79 43.37
C LYS A 818 -12.03 24.19 41.91
N THR A 819 -11.68 25.42 41.53
CA THR A 819 -11.95 25.97 40.18
C THR A 819 -10.71 26.64 39.60
N ILE A 820 -10.70 26.83 38.29
CA ILE A 820 -9.65 27.58 37.58
C ILE A 820 -9.58 29.03 38.12
N ARG A 821 -10.72 29.65 38.37
CA ARG A 821 -10.84 31.01 38.96
C ARG A 821 -10.11 31.13 40.31
N ASP A 822 -10.15 30.10 41.13
CA ASP A 822 -9.48 30.12 42.46
C ASP A 822 -7.95 30.24 42.37
N TYR A 823 -7.37 29.93 41.23
CA TYR A 823 -5.95 30.08 40.93
C TYR A 823 -5.59 31.44 40.33
N GLY A 824 -6.54 32.39 40.28
CA GLY A 824 -6.29 33.78 39.88
C GLY A 824 -6.47 34.06 38.39
N VAL A 825 -6.97 33.11 37.63
CA VAL A 825 -7.32 33.33 36.23
C VAL A 825 -8.59 34.19 36.18
N THR A 826 -8.53 35.34 35.54
CA THR A 826 -9.67 36.26 35.40
C THR A 826 -10.63 35.72 34.33
N GLU A 827 -11.90 36.03 34.47
CA GLU A 827 -12.95 35.63 33.53
C GLU A 827 -12.68 36.19 32.13
N GLU A 828 -12.26 37.44 32.04
CA GLU A 828 -11.94 38.08 30.75
C GLU A 828 -10.78 37.36 30.03
N ALA A 829 -9.70 37.06 30.73
CA ALA A 829 -8.56 36.35 30.15
C ALA A 829 -8.94 34.91 29.74
N PHE A 830 -9.76 34.24 30.56
CA PHE A 830 -10.20 32.87 30.26
C PHE A 830 -11.09 32.83 29.03
N LEU A 831 -12.12 33.69 28.95
CA LEU A 831 -13.03 33.72 27.81
C LEU A 831 -12.35 34.15 26.51
N ALA A 832 -11.36 35.03 26.57
CA ALA A 832 -10.60 35.47 25.41
C ALA A 832 -9.81 34.35 24.73
N THR A 833 -9.46 33.27 25.45
CA THR A 833 -8.63 32.16 24.97
C THR A 833 -9.41 30.85 24.86
N LEU A 834 -10.68 30.83 25.26
CA LEU A 834 -11.47 29.62 25.41
C LEU A 834 -11.62 28.82 24.10
N ASP A 835 -11.96 29.50 23.00
CA ASP A 835 -12.18 28.84 21.72
C ASP A 835 -10.86 28.26 21.17
N ASP A 836 -9.77 29.00 21.22
CA ASP A 836 -8.42 28.52 20.85
C ASP A 836 -7.98 27.32 21.69
N MET A 837 -8.23 27.36 23.02
CA MET A 837 -7.94 26.23 23.91
C MET A 837 -8.77 24.98 23.51
N CYS A 838 -10.04 25.15 23.15
CA CYS A 838 -10.92 24.04 22.74
C CYS A 838 -10.45 23.37 21.45
N GLU A 839 -10.13 24.18 20.44
CA GLU A 839 -9.63 23.68 19.14
C GLU A 839 -8.28 22.97 19.30
N GLN A 840 -7.35 23.59 20.02
CA GLN A 840 -6.05 22.98 20.27
C GLN A 840 -6.12 21.74 21.17
N ALA A 841 -7.04 21.67 22.15
CA ALA A 841 -7.25 20.48 22.95
C ALA A 841 -7.85 19.34 22.13
N PHE A 842 -8.78 19.66 21.22
CA PHE A 842 -9.32 18.67 20.29
C PHE A 842 -8.23 18.08 19.40
N ASP A 843 -7.30 18.90 18.93
CA ASP A 843 -6.20 18.47 18.07
C ASP A 843 -4.94 18.01 18.82
N ASP A 844 -5.00 17.89 20.12
CA ASP A 844 -3.89 17.36 20.93
C ASP A 844 -3.70 15.85 20.74
N GLN A 845 -2.45 15.39 20.81
CA GLN A 845 -2.09 13.97 20.61
C GLN A 845 -2.80 13.04 21.59
N CYS A 846 -3.06 13.48 22.83
CA CYS A 846 -3.67 12.65 23.86
C CYS A 846 -5.18 12.39 23.62
N THR A 847 -5.88 13.28 22.93
CA THR A 847 -7.33 13.21 22.70
C THR A 847 -7.75 11.91 21.99
N GLY A 848 -6.88 11.39 21.11
CA GLY A 848 -7.17 10.20 20.31
C GLY A 848 -7.36 8.90 21.09
N ALA A 849 -6.80 8.79 22.30
CA ALA A 849 -6.89 7.61 23.14
C ALA A 849 -8.01 7.70 24.22
N ASN A 850 -8.75 8.81 24.27
CA ASN A 850 -9.87 8.98 25.20
C ASN A 850 -11.00 8.00 24.90
N PRO A 851 -11.65 7.36 25.89
CA PRO A 851 -12.73 6.39 25.67
C PRO A 851 -13.95 6.96 24.96
N ARG A 852 -14.23 8.26 25.14
CA ARG A 852 -15.23 9.00 24.37
C ARG A 852 -14.53 10.08 23.54
N TYR A 853 -14.70 10.04 22.21
CA TYR A 853 -14.09 11.03 21.33
C TYR A 853 -14.85 12.34 21.41
N PRO A 854 -14.22 13.47 21.88
CA PRO A 854 -14.96 14.69 22.16
C PRO A 854 -15.31 15.49 20.90
N LEU A 855 -16.39 16.29 20.99
CA LEU A 855 -16.62 17.43 20.11
C LEU A 855 -15.96 18.67 20.72
N ILE A 856 -15.60 19.66 19.89
CA ILE A 856 -15.04 20.94 20.36
C ILE A 856 -16.00 21.66 21.33
N SER A 857 -17.31 21.61 21.03
CA SER A 857 -18.35 22.16 21.92
C SER A 857 -18.45 21.45 23.28
N GLU A 858 -18.17 20.15 23.32
CA GLU A 858 -18.15 19.38 24.59
C GLU A 858 -16.92 19.75 25.43
N ILE A 859 -15.76 19.96 24.77
CA ILE A 859 -14.55 20.45 25.42
C ILE A 859 -14.81 21.84 26.02
N LYS A 860 -15.49 22.73 25.28
CA LYS A 860 -15.89 24.05 25.73
C LYS A 860 -16.77 23.97 26.99
N ALA A 861 -17.75 23.10 27.00
CA ALA A 861 -18.60 22.91 28.18
C ALA A 861 -17.84 22.41 29.40
N MET A 862 -16.87 21.48 29.24
CA MET A 862 -16.02 21.01 30.34
C MET A 862 -15.09 22.12 30.88
N TYR A 863 -14.51 22.96 30.02
CA TYR A 863 -13.71 24.11 30.45
C TYR A 863 -14.54 25.15 31.23
N LEU A 864 -15.74 25.49 30.74
CA LEU A 864 -16.63 26.40 31.44
C LEU A 864 -16.99 25.87 32.85
N LYS A 865 -17.27 24.57 32.94
CA LYS A 865 -17.58 23.94 34.23
C LYS A 865 -16.37 23.96 35.17
N ALA A 866 -15.17 23.67 34.70
CA ALA A 866 -13.96 23.73 35.48
C ALA A 866 -13.60 25.16 35.94
N PHE A 867 -14.01 26.19 35.17
CA PHE A 867 -13.78 27.62 35.54
C PHE A 867 -14.80 28.12 36.56
N TYR A 868 -16.09 27.86 36.39
CA TYR A 868 -17.14 28.41 37.25
C TYR A 868 -17.53 27.51 38.43
N GLY A 869 -17.31 26.19 38.33
CA GLY A 869 -17.90 25.19 39.22
C GLY A 869 -19.36 24.89 38.86
N GLU A 870 -20.23 25.86 38.96
CA GLU A 870 -21.61 25.87 38.40
C GLU A 870 -21.64 26.93 37.29
N VAL A 871 -21.97 26.47 36.06
CA VAL A 871 -21.97 27.36 34.89
C VAL A 871 -23.17 28.32 34.97
N PRO A 872 -22.99 29.65 34.97
CA PRO A 872 -24.11 30.61 34.87
C PRO A 872 -24.88 30.42 33.56
N ALA A 873 -26.17 30.63 33.57
CA ALA A 873 -27.06 30.48 32.39
C ALA A 873 -26.59 31.33 31.19
N GLU A 874 -26.10 32.52 31.44
CA GLU A 874 -25.57 33.45 30.43
C GLU A 874 -24.26 32.94 29.77
N ALA A 875 -23.44 32.17 30.46
CA ALA A 875 -22.23 31.61 29.94
C ALA A 875 -22.46 30.25 29.22
N ALA A 876 -23.60 29.62 29.40
CA ALA A 876 -23.97 28.39 28.74
C ALA A 876 -24.50 28.61 27.30
N GLU A 877 -24.93 29.84 26.96
CA GLU A 877 -25.45 30.24 25.64
C GLU A 877 -24.33 30.86 24.74
N ALA A 878 -23.18 31.21 25.29
CA ALA A 878 -22.02 31.74 24.55
C ALA A 878 -21.05 30.65 24.13
#